data_34294f53d4d5a2c3e5c3fb529032e97c
#
_entry.id   34294f53d4d5a2c3e5c3fb529032e97c
#
_cell.length_a   1.000
_cell.length_b   1.000
_cell.length_c   1.000
_cell.angle_alpha   90.00
_cell.angle_beta   90.00
_cell.angle_gamma   90.00
#
_symmetry.space_group_name_H-M   'P 1'
#
loop_
_entity.id
_entity.type
_entity.pdbx_description
1 polymer ?
#
loop_
_entity_poly.entity_id
_entity_poly.type
_entity_poly.pdbx_seq_one_letter_code
_entity_poly.pdbx_strand_id
1 'polypeptide(L)'
;MINITFPGGSVKAFEKGVTGYQIAESISPRLAAEVLAVAVKPEGDTTVGKGTVIGLDTPIEENSSVRLLKWEDEEGKRVFWHSSAHLMAQALEALYPGVKFGIGPAIENGFYYDIDLGDRQLTDADFPAIEKKMMEFAHSKEAFKCSHVSKADALKYFTEKGDEYKVELINELEDGKITFYENGNFTDLCRGPHLRSAEQIKAVKLTSLAGAYWRGDEKRPQLTRVYGITFPKKSLLDEYLVLLEEAKKRDHRKLGKEMELFTFSSRVGLGLPLWLPRGAVMRLQLENFLRKKLDEFGYLPVVTPHIGSKQLYVTSGHYAKYGKDSFQPIHTPQEGEEYMLKPMNCPHHCEIFRSEPRSYKDLPLRFAEFGTVYRYEQSGELHGLTRVRCFTQDDAHLFVRPDQLKEEFEKVIDLILYVFGTFNFKNFTAQVSLRDPNHKEKYIGTDENWDKAEQGIIEAAAEKGLKTVVEYGEAAFYGPKLDFMVKDALGRKWQLGTVQVDYNLPERFQLEYTDKDGSKKRPVMIHRAPFGSIERFTAVLLEHTAGHLPLWLAPDQVKVLPVSEKYTEYAEKVCDLMKKSDIRASIDDRNETLGKRIREISLLRVPVLVIVGEKEAAENLVSVRHEGTDKGTMTVEDFIARVKNAVKSYGNEF
;
A
#
# COMPACT_ATOMS: atom_id res chain seq x y z
N MET A 1 -45.37 -5.63 -9.20
CA MET A 1 -44.76 -4.99 -8.01
C MET A 1 -43.57 -5.84 -7.60
N ILE A 2 -42.48 -5.19 -7.26
CA ILE A 2 -41.28 -5.83 -6.66
C ILE A 2 -40.99 -5.17 -5.33
N ASN A 3 -40.35 -5.91 -4.42
CA ASN A 3 -39.94 -5.40 -3.11
C ASN A 3 -38.48 -4.99 -3.15
N ILE A 4 -38.19 -3.75 -2.78
CA ILE A 4 -36.81 -3.21 -2.65
C ILE A 4 -36.49 -3.08 -1.17
N THR A 5 -35.44 -3.79 -0.76
CA THR A 5 -34.90 -3.76 0.61
C THR A 5 -33.73 -2.80 0.69
N PHE A 6 -33.80 -1.82 1.59
CA PHE A 6 -32.76 -0.84 1.85
C PHE A 6 -31.77 -1.31 2.92
N PRO A 7 -30.55 -0.72 3.04
CA PRO A 7 -29.52 -1.14 3.99
C PRO A 7 -29.95 -1.21 5.47
N GLY A 8 -30.99 -0.43 5.86
CA GLY A 8 -31.59 -0.45 7.20
C GLY A 8 -32.63 -1.55 7.41
N GLY A 9 -32.83 -2.47 6.46
CA GLY A 9 -33.84 -3.53 6.52
C GLY A 9 -35.25 -3.08 6.18
N SER A 10 -35.47 -1.80 5.91
CA SER A 10 -36.80 -1.30 5.46
C SER A 10 -37.11 -1.78 4.04
N VAL A 11 -38.35 -2.17 3.80
CA VAL A 11 -38.83 -2.68 2.50
C VAL A 11 -39.88 -1.73 1.95
N LYS A 12 -39.75 -1.41 0.64
CA LYS A 12 -40.73 -0.60 -0.07
C LYS A 12 -41.08 -1.27 -1.40
N ALA A 13 -42.36 -1.33 -1.73
CA ALA A 13 -42.83 -1.89 -3.00
C ALA A 13 -42.78 -0.84 -4.11
N PHE A 14 -42.31 -1.26 -5.29
CA PHE A 14 -42.22 -0.47 -6.51
C PHE A 14 -42.79 -1.26 -7.69
N GLU A 15 -43.09 -0.58 -8.78
CA GLU A 15 -43.39 -1.26 -10.04
C GLU A 15 -42.21 -2.00 -10.57
N LYS A 16 -42.43 -3.14 -11.24
CA LYS A 16 -41.38 -3.90 -11.93
C LYS A 16 -40.74 -3.02 -13.02
N GLY A 17 -39.40 -3.04 -13.12
CA GLY A 17 -38.68 -2.15 -14.01
C GLY A 17 -38.32 -0.79 -13.40
N VAL A 18 -38.58 -0.57 -12.08
CA VAL A 18 -38.13 0.65 -11.40
C VAL A 18 -36.63 0.84 -11.53
N THR A 19 -36.21 2.07 -11.69
CA THR A 19 -34.80 2.42 -11.84
C THR A 19 -34.20 2.94 -10.53
N GLY A 20 -32.86 2.86 -10.39
CA GLY A 20 -32.15 3.42 -9.25
C GLY A 20 -32.43 4.92 -9.05
N TYR A 21 -32.57 5.66 -10.16
CA TYR A 21 -32.93 7.07 -10.12
C TYR A 21 -34.32 7.31 -9.52
N GLN A 22 -35.33 6.56 -9.98
CA GLN A 22 -36.70 6.66 -9.47
C GLN A 22 -36.80 6.28 -7.99
N ILE A 23 -36.01 5.28 -7.55
CA ILE A 23 -35.92 4.91 -6.14
C ILE A 23 -35.33 6.09 -5.33
N ALA A 24 -34.23 6.68 -5.77
CA ALA A 24 -33.61 7.82 -5.10
C ALA A 24 -34.54 9.03 -5.06
N GLU A 25 -35.23 9.34 -6.17
CA GLU A 25 -36.18 10.44 -6.28
C GLU A 25 -37.39 10.26 -5.36
N SER A 26 -37.87 9.01 -5.20
CA SER A 26 -38.96 8.68 -4.28
C SER A 26 -38.63 8.90 -2.80
N ILE A 27 -37.35 9.04 -2.46
CA ILE A 27 -36.83 9.37 -1.13
C ILE A 27 -36.63 10.88 -1.01
N SER A 28 -35.90 11.49 -1.90
CA SER A 28 -35.80 12.95 -2.00
C SER A 28 -35.11 13.38 -3.33
N PRO A 29 -35.52 14.54 -3.91
CA PRO A 29 -34.88 15.11 -5.09
C PRO A 29 -33.37 15.39 -4.88
N ARG A 30 -32.99 15.77 -3.66
CA ARG A 30 -31.58 16.01 -3.32
C ARG A 30 -30.75 14.71 -3.41
N LEU A 31 -31.29 13.61 -2.89
CA LEU A 31 -30.63 12.31 -2.98
C LEU A 31 -30.47 11.87 -4.44
N ALA A 32 -31.52 12.04 -5.25
CA ALA A 32 -31.46 11.70 -6.68
C ALA A 32 -30.38 12.48 -7.45
N ALA A 33 -30.08 13.72 -7.04
CA ALA A 33 -29.02 14.54 -7.62
C ALA A 33 -27.59 14.12 -7.16
N GLU A 34 -27.48 13.51 -5.98
CA GLU A 34 -26.19 13.11 -5.38
C GLU A 34 -25.79 11.67 -5.70
N VAL A 35 -26.75 10.79 -6.04
CA VAL A 35 -26.49 9.37 -6.33
C VAL A 35 -25.80 9.23 -7.68
N LEU A 36 -24.80 8.34 -7.75
CA LEU A 36 -23.96 8.10 -8.93
C LEU A 36 -24.30 6.78 -9.63
N ALA A 37 -24.65 5.77 -8.86
CA ALA A 37 -25.01 4.43 -9.33
C ALA A 37 -25.81 3.68 -8.25
N VAL A 38 -26.20 2.46 -8.54
CA VAL A 38 -26.90 1.60 -7.57
C VAL A 38 -26.28 0.21 -7.54
N ALA A 39 -26.01 -0.31 -6.34
CA ALA A 39 -25.63 -1.70 -6.14
C ALA A 39 -26.91 -2.51 -5.84
N VAL A 40 -27.14 -3.54 -6.63
CA VAL A 40 -28.34 -4.40 -6.58
C VAL A 40 -27.93 -5.82 -6.27
N LYS A 41 -28.58 -6.44 -5.31
CA LYS A 41 -28.44 -7.84 -4.96
C LYS A 41 -29.80 -8.52 -4.97
N PRO A 42 -30.09 -9.39 -5.95
CA PRO A 42 -31.34 -10.11 -6.01
C PRO A 42 -31.66 -10.90 -4.75
N GLU A 43 -32.94 -11.02 -4.41
CA GLU A 43 -33.38 -11.85 -3.29
C GLU A 43 -33.02 -13.33 -3.57
N GLY A 44 -32.38 -13.99 -2.58
CA GLY A 44 -31.89 -15.37 -2.76
C GLY A 44 -30.50 -15.49 -3.36
N ASP A 45 -29.85 -14.38 -3.77
CA ASP A 45 -28.45 -14.40 -4.16
C ASP A 45 -27.57 -14.63 -2.94
N THR A 46 -26.94 -15.81 -2.89
CA THR A 46 -26.02 -16.23 -1.81
C THR A 46 -24.57 -15.85 -2.08
N THR A 47 -24.28 -15.17 -3.21
CA THR A 47 -22.91 -14.72 -3.50
C THR A 47 -22.41 -13.78 -2.42
N VAL A 48 -21.17 -13.99 -1.99
CA VAL A 48 -20.54 -13.09 -1.03
C VAL A 48 -20.16 -11.80 -1.76
N GLY A 49 -20.72 -10.65 -1.29
CA GLY A 49 -20.42 -9.36 -1.89
C GLY A 49 -21.51 -8.30 -1.69
N LYS A 50 -21.19 -7.09 -2.12
CA LYS A 50 -22.04 -5.89 -1.96
C LYS A 50 -23.13 -5.73 -3.06
N GLY A 51 -23.32 -6.75 -3.90
CA GLY A 51 -24.22 -6.72 -5.06
C GLY A 51 -23.55 -6.21 -6.33
N THR A 52 -24.24 -6.34 -7.47
CA THR A 52 -23.78 -5.86 -8.78
C THR A 52 -24.06 -4.36 -8.90
N VAL A 53 -23.06 -3.59 -9.32
CA VAL A 53 -23.22 -2.15 -9.58
C VAL A 53 -23.78 -1.93 -10.98
N ILE A 54 -24.90 -1.23 -11.07
CA ILE A 54 -25.58 -0.88 -12.32
C ILE A 54 -25.81 0.63 -12.42
N GLY A 55 -26.05 1.13 -13.63
CA GLY A 55 -26.37 2.52 -13.87
C GLY A 55 -27.74 2.92 -13.29
N LEU A 56 -27.92 4.20 -13.01
CA LEU A 56 -29.14 4.72 -12.39
C LEU A 56 -30.40 4.54 -13.23
N ASP A 57 -30.26 4.46 -14.56
CA ASP A 57 -31.41 4.27 -15.48
C ASP A 57 -31.63 2.79 -15.87
N THR A 58 -30.83 1.86 -15.30
CA THR A 58 -31.00 0.42 -15.52
C THR A 58 -32.22 -0.09 -14.74
N PRO A 59 -33.20 -0.78 -15.41
CA PRO A 59 -34.38 -1.30 -14.73
C PRO A 59 -34.06 -2.46 -13.79
N ILE A 60 -34.72 -2.50 -12.65
CA ILE A 60 -34.66 -3.59 -11.67
C ILE A 60 -35.96 -4.42 -11.82
N GLU A 61 -35.79 -5.72 -12.15
CA GLU A 61 -36.89 -6.57 -12.60
C GLU A 61 -37.41 -7.54 -11.52
N GLU A 62 -36.70 -7.68 -10.40
CA GLU A 62 -37.00 -8.65 -9.35
C GLU A 62 -36.75 -8.10 -7.94
N ASN A 63 -37.31 -8.78 -6.93
CA ASN A 63 -37.03 -8.43 -5.54
C ASN A 63 -35.57 -8.35 -5.26
N SER A 64 -35.10 -7.25 -4.69
CA SER A 64 -33.67 -7.01 -4.52
C SER A 64 -33.36 -6.16 -3.31
N SER A 65 -32.19 -6.40 -2.71
CA SER A 65 -31.56 -5.44 -1.82
C SER A 65 -30.83 -4.39 -2.64
N VAL A 66 -31.01 -3.11 -2.31
CA VAL A 66 -30.50 -1.98 -3.08
C VAL A 66 -29.72 -1.03 -2.19
N ARG A 67 -28.52 -0.63 -2.65
CA ARG A 67 -27.69 0.40 -2.02
C ARG A 67 -27.41 1.52 -3.03
N LEU A 68 -27.87 2.72 -2.73
CA LEU A 68 -27.63 3.92 -3.53
C LEU A 68 -26.20 4.42 -3.29
N LEU A 69 -25.39 4.45 -4.33
CA LEU A 69 -23.97 4.77 -4.27
C LEU A 69 -23.73 6.26 -4.50
N LYS A 70 -22.99 6.89 -3.60
CA LYS A 70 -22.60 8.30 -3.67
C LYS A 70 -21.11 8.46 -3.85
N TRP A 71 -20.62 9.70 -3.83
CA TRP A 71 -19.22 10.03 -3.92
C TRP A 71 -18.35 9.44 -2.79
N GLU A 72 -18.90 9.25 -1.60
CA GLU A 72 -18.21 8.66 -0.46
C GLU A 72 -17.97 7.16 -0.62
N ASP A 73 -18.75 6.48 -1.47
CA ASP A 73 -18.65 5.06 -1.77
C ASP A 73 -17.58 4.81 -2.83
N GLU A 74 -16.69 3.83 -2.63
CA GLU A 74 -15.63 3.50 -3.58
C GLU A 74 -16.18 3.05 -4.94
N GLU A 75 -17.26 2.26 -4.92
CA GLU A 75 -17.95 1.83 -6.14
C GLU A 75 -18.57 3.02 -6.89
N GLY A 76 -19.13 3.99 -6.17
CA GLY A 76 -19.62 5.23 -6.75
C GLY A 76 -18.54 6.06 -7.42
N LYS A 77 -17.36 6.19 -6.78
CA LYS A 77 -16.18 6.85 -7.38
C LYS A 77 -15.71 6.16 -8.65
N ARG A 78 -15.71 4.82 -8.67
CA ARG A 78 -15.32 4.06 -9.87
C ARG A 78 -16.21 4.37 -11.07
N VAL A 79 -17.53 4.42 -10.87
CA VAL A 79 -18.48 4.79 -11.91
C VAL A 79 -18.27 6.24 -12.37
N PHE A 80 -18.02 7.14 -11.43
CA PHE A 80 -17.75 8.54 -11.70
C PHE A 80 -16.48 8.71 -12.55
N TRP A 81 -15.37 8.10 -12.16
CA TRP A 81 -14.11 8.18 -12.89
C TRP A 81 -14.13 7.42 -14.21
N HIS A 82 -14.87 6.32 -14.30
CA HIS A 82 -15.09 5.63 -15.57
C HIS A 82 -15.83 6.53 -16.58
N SER A 83 -16.86 7.23 -16.13
CA SER A 83 -17.56 8.22 -16.96
C SER A 83 -16.67 9.41 -17.32
N SER A 84 -15.75 9.79 -16.44
CA SER A 84 -14.78 10.85 -16.69
C SER A 84 -13.73 10.44 -17.74
N ALA A 85 -13.37 9.16 -17.82
CA ALA A 85 -12.51 8.64 -18.88
C ALA A 85 -13.18 8.79 -20.25
N HIS A 86 -14.49 8.48 -20.35
CA HIS A 86 -15.25 8.71 -21.58
C HIS A 86 -15.39 10.19 -21.93
N LEU A 87 -15.63 11.05 -20.93
CA LEU A 87 -15.65 12.51 -21.16
C LEU A 87 -14.30 13.03 -21.68
N MET A 88 -13.18 12.49 -21.19
CA MET A 88 -11.86 12.80 -21.71
C MET A 88 -11.67 12.31 -23.14
N ALA A 89 -12.12 11.06 -23.45
CA ALA A 89 -12.05 10.50 -24.79
C ALA A 89 -12.86 11.35 -25.79
N GLN A 90 -14.07 11.79 -25.41
CA GLN A 90 -14.88 12.72 -26.21
C GLN A 90 -14.16 14.04 -26.48
N ALA A 91 -13.48 14.61 -25.46
CA ALA A 91 -12.71 15.85 -25.62
C ALA A 91 -11.49 15.63 -26.54
N LEU A 92 -10.80 14.49 -26.40
CA LEU A 92 -9.67 14.14 -27.25
C LEU A 92 -10.08 13.92 -28.70
N GLU A 93 -11.20 13.22 -28.96
CA GLU A 93 -11.72 13.04 -30.32
C GLU A 93 -12.09 14.35 -31.00
N ALA A 94 -12.69 15.27 -30.24
CA ALA A 94 -13.05 16.59 -30.74
C ALA A 94 -11.85 17.51 -31.05
N LEU A 95 -10.77 17.38 -30.27
CA LEU A 95 -9.55 18.20 -30.45
C LEU A 95 -8.55 17.57 -31.44
N TYR A 96 -8.56 16.24 -31.53
CA TYR A 96 -7.60 15.47 -32.32
C TYR A 96 -8.33 14.48 -33.25
N PRO A 97 -8.91 14.95 -34.36
CA PRO A 97 -9.58 14.07 -35.31
C PRO A 97 -8.68 12.93 -35.78
N GLY A 98 -9.23 11.70 -35.78
CA GLY A 98 -8.49 10.50 -36.17
C GLY A 98 -7.73 9.81 -35.01
N VAL A 99 -7.86 10.28 -33.77
CA VAL A 99 -7.35 9.59 -32.60
C VAL A 99 -8.01 8.20 -32.47
N LYS A 100 -7.21 7.17 -32.17
CA LYS A 100 -7.68 5.82 -31.89
C LYS A 100 -7.62 5.57 -30.39
N PHE A 101 -8.56 4.75 -29.91
CA PHE A 101 -8.75 4.54 -28.48
C PHE A 101 -8.47 3.09 -28.07
N GLY A 102 -7.55 2.91 -27.12
CA GLY A 102 -7.32 1.64 -26.44
C GLY A 102 -8.35 1.39 -25.34
N ILE A 103 -7.91 1.41 -24.10
CA ILE A 103 -8.70 1.12 -22.89
C ILE A 103 -8.64 2.31 -21.94
N GLY A 104 -9.79 2.64 -21.29
CA GLY A 104 -9.93 3.77 -20.35
C GLY A 104 -10.62 3.40 -19.05
N PRO A 105 -9.98 2.66 -18.11
CA PRO A 105 -10.58 2.29 -16.85
C PRO A 105 -10.47 3.38 -15.79
N ALA A 106 -11.35 3.31 -14.78
CA ALA A 106 -11.11 3.94 -13.49
C ALA A 106 -9.99 3.20 -12.74
N ILE A 107 -9.17 3.95 -12.03
CA ILE A 107 -8.11 3.46 -11.13
C ILE A 107 -8.40 3.91 -9.69
N GLU A 108 -7.55 3.54 -8.74
CA GLU A 108 -7.75 3.85 -7.31
C GLU A 108 -7.95 5.35 -7.05
N ASN A 109 -7.22 6.22 -7.75
CA ASN A 109 -7.31 7.67 -7.61
C ASN A 109 -7.39 8.33 -8.99
N GLY A 110 -8.57 8.26 -9.62
CA GLY A 110 -8.80 8.87 -10.93
C GLY A 110 -9.04 7.84 -12.04
N PHE A 111 -8.56 8.16 -13.22
CA PHE A 111 -8.74 7.34 -14.42
C PHE A 111 -7.59 7.58 -15.41
N TYR A 112 -7.48 6.73 -16.41
CA TYR A 112 -6.65 7.01 -17.58
C TYR A 112 -7.37 6.61 -18.86
N TYR A 113 -6.83 7.01 -20.00
CA TYR A 113 -7.18 6.46 -21.31
C TYR A 113 -5.92 6.28 -22.14
N ASP A 114 -5.79 5.14 -22.80
CA ASP A 114 -4.73 4.83 -23.75
C ASP A 114 -5.17 5.26 -25.13
N ILE A 115 -4.40 6.12 -25.79
CA ILE A 115 -4.72 6.69 -27.10
C ILE A 115 -3.55 6.54 -28.06
N ASP A 116 -3.88 6.44 -29.34
CA ASP A 116 -2.93 6.51 -30.43
C ASP A 116 -3.25 7.72 -31.32
N LEU A 117 -2.29 8.64 -31.40
CA LEU A 117 -2.37 9.87 -32.19
C LEU A 117 -1.53 9.81 -33.47
N GLY A 118 -1.03 8.62 -33.85
CA GLY A 118 -0.09 8.45 -34.96
C GLY A 118 1.21 9.21 -34.67
N ASP A 119 1.63 10.07 -35.60
CA ASP A 119 2.88 10.83 -35.47
C ASP A 119 2.80 12.02 -34.48
N ARG A 120 1.62 12.31 -33.96
CA ARG A 120 1.41 13.44 -33.04
C ARG A 120 1.67 13.04 -31.59
N GLN A 121 2.42 13.86 -30.86
CA GLN A 121 2.70 13.66 -29.45
C GLN A 121 1.96 14.69 -28.59
N LEU A 122 1.35 14.23 -27.50
CA LEU A 122 0.84 15.10 -26.43
C LEU A 122 1.95 15.45 -25.47
N THR A 123 1.84 16.66 -24.92
CA THR A 123 2.67 17.17 -23.84
C THR A 123 1.78 17.75 -22.73
N ASP A 124 2.34 18.01 -21.57
CA ASP A 124 1.61 18.65 -20.46
C ASP A 124 1.04 20.04 -20.86
N ALA A 125 1.60 20.68 -21.90
CA ALA A 125 1.10 21.95 -22.43
C ALA A 125 -0.28 21.84 -23.10
N ASP A 126 -0.69 20.63 -23.50
CA ASP A 126 -2.00 20.36 -24.12
C ASP A 126 -3.11 20.19 -23.06
N PHE A 127 -2.76 19.91 -21.81
CA PHE A 127 -3.73 19.64 -20.73
C PHE A 127 -4.79 20.73 -20.55
N PRO A 128 -4.44 22.04 -20.50
CA PRO A 128 -5.45 23.08 -20.31
C PRO A 128 -6.51 23.09 -21.41
N ALA A 129 -6.14 22.79 -22.65
CA ALA A 129 -7.09 22.75 -23.76
C ALA A 129 -8.04 21.55 -23.66
N ILE A 130 -7.51 20.38 -23.27
CA ILE A 130 -8.29 19.14 -23.06
C ILE A 130 -9.22 19.34 -21.86
N GLU A 131 -8.71 19.82 -20.71
CA GLU A 131 -9.49 20.09 -19.50
C GLU A 131 -10.65 21.05 -19.77
N LYS A 132 -10.37 22.13 -20.52
CA LYS A 132 -11.40 23.08 -20.93
C LYS A 132 -12.48 22.40 -21.78
N LYS A 133 -12.08 21.59 -22.75
CA LYS A 133 -13.01 20.87 -23.63
C LYS A 133 -13.86 19.84 -22.87
N MET A 134 -13.26 19.12 -21.92
CA MET A 134 -14.00 18.25 -21.01
C MET A 134 -15.06 19.01 -20.22
N MET A 135 -14.72 20.18 -19.69
CA MET A 135 -15.68 21.00 -18.94
C MET A 135 -16.78 21.59 -19.83
N GLU A 136 -16.50 21.94 -21.10
CA GLU A 136 -17.52 22.33 -22.07
C GLU A 136 -18.55 21.21 -22.26
N PHE A 137 -18.11 19.95 -22.46
CA PHE A 137 -18.99 18.81 -22.60
C PHE A 137 -19.71 18.45 -21.31
N ALA A 138 -19.07 18.58 -20.14
CA ALA A 138 -19.77 18.40 -18.86
C ALA A 138 -20.91 19.41 -18.67
N HIS A 139 -20.75 20.64 -19.12
CA HIS A 139 -21.79 21.67 -19.04
C HIS A 139 -22.92 21.50 -20.06
N SER A 140 -22.70 20.77 -21.18
CA SER A 140 -23.75 20.46 -22.15
C SER A 140 -24.81 19.49 -21.60
N LYS A 141 -24.53 18.85 -20.45
CA LYS A 141 -25.43 17.93 -19.72
C LYS A 141 -25.84 16.70 -20.54
N GLU A 142 -24.98 16.27 -21.43
CA GLU A 142 -25.22 15.09 -22.24
C GLU A 142 -25.34 13.85 -21.38
N ALA A 143 -26.30 12.99 -21.73
CA ALA A 143 -26.53 11.75 -21.02
C ALA A 143 -25.65 10.64 -21.57
N PHE A 144 -25.18 9.76 -20.69
CA PHE A 144 -24.56 8.51 -21.08
C PHE A 144 -25.65 7.48 -21.44
N LYS A 145 -25.72 7.09 -22.70
CA LYS A 145 -26.73 6.13 -23.19
C LYS A 145 -26.09 4.80 -23.52
N CYS A 146 -26.60 3.74 -22.91
CA CYS A 146 -26.20 2.36 -23.20
C CYS A 146 -27.06 1.78 -24.32
N SER A 147 -26.43 1.14 -25.31
CA SER A 147 -27.12 0.37 -26.36
C SER A 147 -26.45 -1.00 -26.53
N HIS A 148 -27.26 -2.04 -26.71
CA HIS A 148 -26.81 -3.35 -27.08
C HIS A 148 -26.68 -3.43 -28.59
N VAL A 149 -25.54 -3.91 -29.10
CA VAL A 149 -25.26 -3.98 -30.52
C VAL A 149 -24.82 -5.40 -30.93
N SER A 150 -25.12 -5.80 -32.17
CA SER A 150 -24.58 -7.05 -32.70
C SER A 150 -23.08 -6.94 -32.93
N LYS A 151 -22.39 -8.07 -32.89
CA LYS A 151 -20.95 -8.12 -33.19
C LYS A 151 -20.64 -7.59 -34.58
N ALA A 152 -21.51 -7.87 -35.55
CA ALA A 152 -21.38 -7.40 -36.94
C ALA A 152 -21.47 -5.88 -37.04
N ASP A 153 -22.45 -5.25 -36.36
CA ASP A 153 -22.61 -3.79 -36.36
C ASP A 153 -21.47 -3.11 -35.61
N ALA A 154 -21.03 -3.70 -34.51
CA ALA A 154 -19.90 -3.17 -33.73
C ALA A 154 -18.60 -3.20 -34.55
N LEU A 155 -18.29 -4.29 -35.22
CA LEU A 155 -17.13 -4.40 -36.11
C LEU A 155 -17.23 -3.42 -37.29
N LYS A 156 -18.41 -3.30 -37.91
CA LYS A 156 -18.63 -2.33 -38.98
C LYS A 156 -18.33 -0.91 -38.53
N TYR A 157 -18.91 -0.49 -37.40
CA TYR A 157 -18.76 0.87 -36.86
C TYR A 157 -17.28 1.23 -36.59
N PHE A 158 -16.53 0.40 -35.86
CA PHE A 158 -15.16 0.70 -35.55
C PHE A 158 -14.17 0.50 -36.69
N THR A 159 -14.52 -0.36 -37.68
CA THR A 159 -13.76 -0.47 -38.91
C THR A 159 -13.91 0.79 -39.77
N GLU A 160 -15.13 1.31 -39.92
CA GLU A 160 -15.40 2.58 -40.64
C GLU A 160 -14.73 3.75 -39.92
N LYS A 161 -14.66 3.74 -38.59
CA LYS A 161 -13.97 4.73 -37.77
C LYS A 161 -12.42 4.62 -37.83
N GLY A 162 -11.91 3.47 -38.32
CA GLY A 162 -10.48 3.21 -38.43
C GLY A 162 -9.79 2.89 -37.08
N ASP A 163 -10.55 2.46 -36.07
CA ASP A 163 -10.03 2.13 -34.74
C ASP A 163 -9.75 0.64 -34.62
N GLU A 164 -8.54 0.24 -35.00
CA GLU A 164 -8.07 -1.14 -34.97
C GLU A 164 -8.02 -1.77 -33.60
N TYR A 165 -7.79 -0.97 -32.53
CA TYR A 165 -7.74 -1.46 -31.14
C TYR A 165 -9.12 -1.92 -30.69
N LYS A 166 -10.17 -1.16 -31.00
CA LYS A 166 -11.55 -1.55 -30.70
C LYS A 166 -12.01 -2.74 -31.54
N VAL A 167 -11.62 -2.80 -32.81
CA VAL A 167 -11.89 -3.96 -33.67
C VAL A 167 -11.28 -5.23 -33.07
N GLU A 168 -10.04 -5.17 -32.60
CA GLU A 168 -9.38 -6.31 -31.95
C GLU A 168 -10.13 -6.74 -30.69
N LEU A 169 -10.52 -5.80 -29.82
CA LEU A 169 -11.28 -6.10 -28.61
C LEU A 169 -12.63 -6.75 -28.92
N ILE A 170 -13.36 -6.27 -29.94
CA ILE A 170 -14.66 -6.81 -30.32
C ILE A 170 -14.52 -8.23 -30.83
N ASN A 171 -13.46 -8.56 -31.57
CA ASN A 171 -13.24 -9.92 -32.08
C ASN A 171 -13.16 -10.98 -30.97
N GLU A 172 -12.73 -10.61 -29.78
CA GLU A 172 -12.65 -11.50 -28.61
C GLU A 172 -13.96 -11.61 -27.82
N LEU A 173 -14.93 -10.72 -28.07
CA LEU A 173 -16.20 -10.73 -27.37
C LEU A 173 -17.21 -11.68 -28.04
N GLU A 174 -18.06 -12.28 -27.21
CA GLU A 174 -19.20 -13.07 -27.67
C GLU A 174 -20.31 -12.15 -28.18
N ASP A 175 -20.99 -12.60 -29.24
CA ASP A 175 -22.17 -11.89 -29.75
C ASP A 175 -23.28 -11.84 -28.67
N GLY A 176 -24.02 -10.74 -28.62
CA GLY A 176 -25.05 -10.51 -27.61
C GLY A 176 -24.54 -9.96 -26.27
N LYS A 177 -23.22 -9.87 -26.08
CA LYS A 177 -22.59 -9.28 -24.87
C LYS A 177 -21.90 -7.94 -25.15
N ILE A 178 -22.14 -7.34 -26.31
CA ILE A 178 -21.48 -6.11 -26.75
C ILE A 178 -22.39 -4.93 -26.46
N THR A 179 -21.85 -3.95 -25.75
CA THR A 179 -22.53 -2.69 -25.44
C THR A 179 -21.72 -1.50 -25.89
N PHE A 180 -22.42 -0.52 -26.45
CA PHE A 180 -21.92 0.82 -26.72
C PHE A 180 -22.44 1.78 -25.69
N TYR A 181 -21.60 2.74 -25.33
CA TYR A 181 -22.00 3.90 -24.58
C TYR A 181 -21.79 5.16 -25.43
N GLU A 182 -22.87 5.92 -25.57
CA GLU A 182 -22.89 7.17 -26.30
C GLU A 182 -22.91 8.35 -25.32
N ASN A 183 -22.10 9.36 -25.58
CA ASN A 183 -22.10 10.64 -24.87
C ASN A 183 -22.04 11.75 -25.91
N GLY A 184 -23.17 12.39 -26.20
CA GLY A 184 -23.29 13.32 -27.29
C GLY A 184 -22.96 12.68 -28.65
N ASN A 185 -21.91 13.15 -29.30
CA ASN A 185 -21.42 12.63 -30.58
C ASN A 185 -20.29 11.58 -30.45
N PHE A 186 -19.89 11.24 -29.21
CA PHE A 186 -18.88 10.24 -28.94
C PHE A 186 -19.52 8.88 -28.62
N THR A 187 -19.02 7.81 -29.24
CA THR A 187 -19.44 6.44 -29.00
C THR A 187 -18.26 5.57 -28.73
N ASP A 188 -18.33 4.79 -27.66
CA ASP A 188 -17.29 3.84 -27.26
C ASP A 188 -17.81 2.44 -26.96
N LEU A 189 -16.93 1.44 -27.17
CA LEU A 189 -17.11 0.06 -26.71
C LEU A 189 -16.90 -0.02 -25.20
N CYS A 190 -17.94 -0.27 -24.44
CA CYS A 190 -17.83 -0.27 -22.99
C CYS A 190 -18.89 -1.13 -22.31
N ARG A 191 -18.53 -1.76 -21.18
CA ARG A 191 -19.45 -2.54 -20.34
C ARG A 191 -20.25 -1.72 -19.33
N GLY A 192 -19.85 -0.46 -19.10
CA GLY A 192 -20.42 0.37 -18.06
C GLY A 192 -20.12 -0.12 -16.62
N PRO A 193 -20.93 0.29 -15.64
CA PRO A 193 -21.91 1.35 -15.74
C PRO A 193 -21.26 2.75 -15.81
N HIS A 194 -22.08 3.73 -16.23
CA HIS A 194 -21.71 5.15 -16.26
C HIS A 194 -22.67 6.00 -15.44
N LEU A 195 -22.28 7.23 -15.18
CA LEU A 195 -23.16 8.27 -14.66
C LEU A 195 -24.35 8.46 -15.61
N ARG A 196 -25.45 8.98 -15.07
CA ARG A 196 -26.62 9.35 -15.88
C ARG A 196 -26.30 10.50 -16.84
N SER A 197 -25.50 11.47 -16.37
CA SER A 197 -25.09 12.63 -17.15
C SER A 197 -23.70 13.11 -16.74
N ALA A 198 -22.97 13.66 -17.69
CA ALA A 198 -21.66 14.30 -17.44
C ALA A 198 -21.75 15.55 -16.55
N GLU A 199 -22.96 16.12 -16.35
CA GLU A 199 -23.13 17.34 -15.54
C GLU A 199 -22.72 17.18 -14.06
N GLN A 200 -22.63 15.94 -13.55
CA GLN A 200 -22.15 15.69 -12.20
C GLN A 200 -20.64 15.92 -12.05
N ILE A 201 -19.90 15.99 -13.16
CA ILE A 201 -18.46 16.27 -13.18
C ILE A 201 -18.27 17.79 -13.18
N LYS A 202 -17.81 18.33 -12.03
CA LYS A 202 -17.69 19.79 -11.82
C LYS A 202 -16.25 20.30 -11.82
N ALA A 203 -15.28 19.40 -11.71
CA ALA A 203 -13.86 19.76 -11.70
C ALA A 203 -13.02 18.67 -12.34
N VAL A 204 -12.05 19.06 -13.15
CA VAL A 204 -11.18 18.17 -13.92
C VAL A 204 -9.73 18.61 -13.73
N LYS A 205 -8.82 17.65 -13.62
CA LYS A 205 -7.38 17.87 -13.71
C LYS A 205 -6.72 16.67 -14.40
N LEU A 206 -6.00 16.93 -15.49
CA LEU A 206 -5.07 15.96 -16.08
C LEU A 206 -3.76 16.00 -15.31
N THR A 207 -3.19 14.85 -15.03
CA THR A 207 -2.09 14.73 -14.06
C THR A 207 -0.75 14.35 -14.68
N SER A 208 -0.75 13.48 -15.69
CA SER A 208 0.50 13.03 -16.34
C SER A 208 0.25 12.30 -17.65
N LEU A 209 1.33 12.14 -18.41
CA LEU A 209 1.41 11.29 -19.59
C LEU A 209 2.39 10.14 -19.32
N ALA A 210 2.11 8.96 -19.89
CA ALA A 210 3.03 7.84 -19.89
C ALA A 210 2.92 7.06 -21.20
N GLY A 211 3.99 6.38 -21.61
CA GLY A 211 3.93 5.38 -22.67
C GLY A 211 3.38 4.06 -22.14
N ALA A 212 2.51 3.41 -22.86
CA ALA A 212 1.97 2.10 -22.53
C ALA A 212 1.90 1.21 -23.78
N TYR A 213 2.58 0.08 -23.75
CA TYR A 213 2.47 -0.88 -24.85
C TYR A 213 1.07 -1.51 -24.88
N TRP A 214 0.50 -1.64 -26.07
CA TRP A 214 -0.80 -2.26 -26.24
C TRP A 214 -0.81 -3.66 -25.61
N ARG A 215 -1.71 -3.88 -24.66
CA ARG A 215 -1.83 -5.11 -23.85
C ARG A 215 -0.57 -5.49 -23.08
N GLY A 216 0.32 -4.55 -22.82
CA GLY A 216 1.56 -4.78 -22.06
C GLY A 216 2.63 -5.57 -22.84
N ASP A 217 2.48 -5.75 -24.14
CA ASP A 217 3.44 -6.45 -24.99
C ASP A 217 4.37 -5.43 -25.66
N GLU A 218 5.65 -5.45 -25.28
CA GLU A 218 6.70 -4.55 -25.81
C GLU A 218 6.92 -4.66 -27.33
N LYS A 219 6.42 -5.72 -27.98
CA LYS A 219 6.47 -5.90 -29.43
C LYS A 219 5.31 -5.22 -30.18
N ARG A 220 4.34 -4.69 -29.45
CA ARG A 220 3.14 -4.04 -29.98
C ARG A 220 3.27 -2.51 -29.94
N PRO A 221 2.40 -1.77 -30.65
CA PRO A 221 2.42 -0.31 -30.66
C PRO A 221 2.43 0.28 -29.24
N GLN A 222 3.24 1.31 -29.05
CA GLN A 222 3.26 2.09 -27.82
C GLN A 222 2.23 3.21 -27.91
N LEU A 223 1.22 3.15 -27.06
CA LEU A 223 0.17 4.14 -26.91
C LEU A 223 0.58 5.23 -25.92
N THR A 224 -0.04 6.40 -26.03
CA THR A 224 0.04 7.46 -25.02
C THR A 224 -1.07 7.25 -24.00
N ARG A 225 -0.69 7.05 -22.72
CA ARG A 225 -1.61 6.95 -21.60
C ARG A 225 -1.78 8.32 -20.95
N VAL A 226 -2.99 8.85 -21.00
CA VAL A 226 -3.35 10.14 -20.39
C VAL A 226 -4.04 9.90 -19.06
N TYR A 227 -3.45 10.37 -17.97
CA TYR A 227 -4.03 10.26 -16.62
C TYR A 227 -4.81 11.50 -16.25
N GLY A 228 -5.93 11.32 -15.57
CA GLY A 228 -6.75 12.40 -15.07
C GLY A 228 -7.49 12.05 -13.78
N ILE A 229 -7.97 13.10 -13.11
CA ILE A 229 -8.85 12.98 -11.95
C ILE A 229 -9.96 14.04 -12.04
N THR A 230 -11.13 13.68 -11.56
CA THR A 230 -12.31 14.54 -11.58
C THR A 230 -13.05 14.48 -10.26
N PHE A 231 -13.81 15.52 -9.97
CA PHE A 231 -14.57 15.65 -8.73
C PHE A 231 -15.97 16.25 -8.96
N PRO A 232 -16.95 15.90 -8.10
CA PRO A 232 -18.30 16.48 -8.14
C PRO A 232 -18.36 17.91 -7.58
N LYS A 233 -17.24 18.42 -7.02
CA LYS A 233 -17.12 19.80 -6.49
C LYS A 233 -15.68 20.30 -6.70
N LYS A 234 -15.53 21.57 -7.03
CA LYS A 234 -14.23 22.19 -7.21
C LYS A 234 -13.40 22.18 -5.91
N SER A 235 -14.02 22.40 -4.76
CA SER A 235 -13.33 22.37 -3.46
C SER A 235 -12.60 21.05 -3.21
N LEU A 236 -13.19 19.91 -3.62
CA LEU A 236 -12.56 18.60 -3.49
C LEU A 236 -11.33 18.43 -4.40
N LEU A 237 -11.36 19.04 -5.60
CA LEU A 237 -10.17 19.11 -6.46
C LEU A 237 -9.09 19.98 -5.83
N ASP A 238 -9.44 21.14 -5.31
CA ASP A 238 -8.47 22.07 -4.70
C ASP A 238 -7.82 21.41 -3.46
N GLU A 239 -8.58 20.73 -2.61
CA GLU A 239 -8.08 19.92 -1.49
C GLU A 239 -7.14 18.81 -1.98
N TYR A 240 -7.53 18.09 -3.03
CA TYR A 240 -6.70 17.03 -3.60
C TYR A 240 -5.37 17.56 -4.16
N LEU A 241 -5.38 18.70 -4.83
CA LEU A 241 -4.15 19.33 -5.36
C LEU A 241 -3.20 19.74 -4.23
N VAL A 242 -3.72 20.27 -3.13
CA VAL A 242 -2.91 20.56 -1.93
C VAL A 242 -2.29 19.28 -1.38
N LEU A 243 -3.09 18.20 -1.24
CA LEU A 243 -2.57 16.90 -0.79
C LEU A 243 -1.51 16.34 -1.74
N LEU A 244 -1.69 16.50 -3.05
CA LEU A 244 -0.73 16.04 -4.05
C LEU A 244 0.62 16.80 -3.95
N GLU A 245 0.58 18.12 -3.74
CA GLU A 245 1.79 18.91 -3.52
C GLU A 245 2.49 18.54 -2.20
N GLU A 246 1.72 18.31 -1.14
CA GLU A 246 2.29 17.79 0.12
C GLU A 246 2.89 16.40 -0.07
N ALA A 247 2.25 15.52 -0.87
CA ALA A 247 2.78 14.20 -1.18
C ALA A 247 4.15 14.29 -1.89
N LYS A 248 4.28 15.19 -2.86
CA LYS A 248 5.56 15.41 -3.56
C LYS A 248 6.67 15.89 -2.62
N LYS A 249 6.34 16.75 -1.66
CA LYS A 249 7.30 17.24 -0.65
C LYS A 249 7.76 16.13 0.29
N ARG A 250 6.86 15.19 0.61
CA ARG A 250 7.08 14.09 1.54
C ARG A 250 7.57 12.79 0.88
N ASP A 251 7.71 12.76 -0.45
CA ASP A 251 8.16 11.58 -1.18
C ASP A 251 9.46 11.03 -0.56
N HIS A 252 9.43 9.76 -0.11
CA HIS A 252 10.56 9.13 0.59
C HIS A 252 11.82 9.06 -0.28
N ARG A 253 11.69 9.06 -1.62
CA ARG A 253 12.84 9.07 -2.55
C ARG A 253 13.56 10.41 -2.49
N LYS A 254 12.80 11.50 -2.43
CA LYS A 254 13.33 12.86 -2.26
C LYS A 254 13.94 13.03 -0.86
N LEU A 255 13.18 12.70 0.18
CA LEU A 255 13.65 12.79 1.55
C LEU A 255 14.87 11.89 1.80
N GLY A 256 14.86 10.65 1.28
CA GLY A 256 15.97 9.73 1.39
C GLY A 256 17.26 10.26 0.77
N LYS A 257 17.16 10.97 -0.35
CA LYS A 257 18.29 11.64 -1.00
C LYS A 257 18.76 12.86 -0.19
N GLU A 258 17.83 13.74 0.23
CA GLU A 258 18.15 14.95 1.01
C GLU A 258 18.77 14.60 2.37
N MET A 259 18.27 13.56 3.03
CA MET A 259 18.73 13.06 4.32
C MET A 259 19.90 12.09 4.24
N GLU A 260 20.38 11.75 3.03
CA GLU A 260 21.48 10.80 2.78
C GLU A 260 21.22 9.41 3.39
N LEU A 261 20.02 8.87 3.23
CA LEU A 261 19.65 7.60 3.87
C LEU A 261 19.89 6.38 2.98
N PHE A 262 19.59 6.47 1.70
CA PHE A 262 19.75 5.35 0.75
C PHE A 262 19.90 5.84 -0.68
N THR A 263 20.37 4.94 -1.54
CA THR A 263 20.50 5.17 -2.97
C THR A 263 20.24 3.90 -3.77
N PHE A 264 20.08 4.03 -5.08
CA PHE A 264 20.01 2.94 -6.03
C PHE A 264 21.09 3.12 -7.09
N SER A 265 21.64 2.02 -7.59
CA SER A 265 22.64 2.02 -8.65
C SER A 265 22.28 0.99 -9.72
N SER A 266 22.29 1.40 -10.98
CA SER A 266 22.10 0.48 -12.11
C SER A 266 23.20 -0.59 -12.20
N ARG A 267 24.39 -0.30 -11.67
CA ARG A 267 25.52 -1.26 -11.61
C ARG A 267 25.29 -2.37 -10.60
N VAL A 268 24.54 -2.09 -9.51
CA VAL A 268 24.16 -3.10 -8.51
C VAL A 268 22.95 -3.88 -8.99
N GLY A 269 22.00 -3.19 -9.61
CA GLY A 269 20.76 -3.76 -10.14
C GLY A 269 19.51 -2.99 -9.71
N LEU A 270 18.47 -3.10 -10.52
CA LEU A 270 17.20 -2.43 -10.25
C LEU A 270 16.50 -3.07 -9.04
N GLY A 271 15.94 -2.23 -8.18
CA GLY A 271 15.21 -2.68 -7.00
C GLY A 271 16.08 -3.24 -5.87
N LEU A 272 17.40 -2.98 -5.90
CA LEU A 272 18.35 -3.36 -4.86
C LEU A 272 18.83 -2.11 -4.12
N PRO A 273 18.24 -1.75 -2.96
CA PRO A 273 18.59 -0.55 -2.24
C PRO A 273 19.97 -0.64 -1.58
N LEU A 274 20.72 0.45 -1.65
CA LEU A 274 21.97 0.64 -0.91
C LEU A 274 21.70 1.59 0.25
N TRP A 275 21.83 1.11 1.46
CA TRP A 275 21.73 1.94 2.66
C TRP A 275 23.03 2.71 2.86
N LEU A 276 22.92 4.04 2.89
CA LEU A 276 24.05 4.93 3.19
C LEU A 276 24.32 4.95 4.69
N PRO A 277 25.45 5.48 5.18
CA PRO A 277 25.79 5.42 6.61
C PRO A 277 24.69 5.92 7.54
N ARG A 278 24.04 7.04 7.22
CA ARG A 278 22.94 7.58 8.01
C ARG A 278 21.71 6.65 7.98
N GLY A 279 21.37 6.13 6.83
CA GLY A 279 20.26 5.17 6.69
C GLY A 279 20.55 3.85 7.40
N ALA A 280 21.79 3.36 7.35
CA ALA A 280 22.19 2.17 8.09
C ALA A 280 22.06 2.34 9.60
N VAL A 281 22.44 3.50 10.15
CA VAL A 281 22.23 3.82 11.56
C VAL A 281 20.72 3.81 11.91
N MET A 282 19.89 4.48 11.13
CA MET A 282 18.45 4.48 11.35
C MET A 282 17.87 3.06 11.32
N ARG A 283 18.24 2.25 10.34
CA ARG A 283 17.86 0.84 10.23
C ARG A 283 18.24 0.05 11.48
N LEU A 284 19.47 0.19 11.95
CA LEU A 284 19.95 -0.47 13.18
C LEU A 284 19.13 -0.03 14.43
N GLN A 285 18.70 1.24 14.50
CA GLN A 285 17.84 1.70 15.59
C GLN A 285 16.45 1.04 15.53
N LEU A 286 15.85 0.90 14.34
CA LEU A 286 14.59 0.16 14.15
C LEU A 286 14.72 -1.30 14.56
N GLU A 287 15.79 -1.97 14.12
CA GLU A 287 16.06 -3.36 14.49
C GLU A 287 16.25 -3.52 16.01
N ASN A 288 17.05 -2.66 16.65
CA ASN A 288 17.31 -2.71 18.08
C ASN A 288 16.05 -2.43 18.92
N PHE A 289 15.22 -1.47 18.48
CA PHE A 289 13.93 -1.20 19.10
C PHE A 289 13.06 -2.45 19.14
N LEU A 290 12.90 -3.12 18.00
CA LEU A 290 12.05 -4.29 17.93
C LEU A 290 12.68 -5.51 18.64
N ARG A 291 13.99 -5.75 18.50
CA ARG A 291 14.71 -6.83 19.20
C ARG A 291 14.47 -6.79 20.70
N LYS A 292 14.65 -5.60 21.30
CA LYS A 292 14.41 -5.42 22.73
C LYS A 292 12.98 -5.81 23.12
N LYS A 293 12.00 -5.43 22.28
CA LYS A 293 10.60 -5.78 22.56
C LYS A 293 10.32 -7.27 22.35
N LEU A 294 10.95 -7.88 21.37
CA LEU A 294 10.84 -9.32 21.13
C LEU A 294 11.40 -10.15 22.28
N ASP A 295 12.51 -9.74 22.89
CA ASP A 295 13.08 -10.38 24.09
C ASP A 295 12.07 -10.38 25.25
N GLU A 296 11.36 -9.24 25.48
CA GLU A 296 10.31 -9.13 26.49
C GLU A 296 9.12 -10.08 26.24
N PHE A 297 8.81 -10.38 24.95
CA PHE A 297 7.76 -11.31 24.54
C PHE A 297 8.25 -12.77 24.42
N GLY A 298 9.49 -13.05 24.77
CA GLY A 298 10.06 -14.39 24.80
C GLY A 298 10.34 -14.99 23.42
N TYR A 299 10.68 -14.17 22.43
CA TYR A 299 11.13 -14.64 21.14
C TYR A 299 12.60 -15.04 21.15
N LEU A 300 12.92 -16.11 20.46
CA LEU A 300 14.28 -16.62 20.29
C LEU A 300 14.85 -16.14 18.95
N PRO A 301 15.98 -15.44 18.96
CA PRO A 301 16.60 -14.97 17.72
C PRO A 301 17.19 -16.14 16.93
N VAL A 302 16.95 -16.14 15.62
CA VAL A 302 17.55 -17.05 14.65
C VAL A 302 18.14 -16.28 13.49
N VAL A 303 19.03 -16.93 12.73
CA VAL A 303 19.65 -16.37 11.51
C VAL A 303 19.66 -17.48 10.46
N THR A 304 19.10 -17.20 9.30
CA THR A 304 19.02 -18.17 8.22
C THR A 304 19.80 -17.72 6.98
N PRO A 305 20.35 -18.63 6.17
CA PRO A 305 21.09 -18.29 4.97
C PRO A 305 20.18 -17.63 3.92
N HIS A 306 20.79 -16.84 3.03
CA HIS A 306 20.07 -16.14 1.94
C HIS A 306 19.67 -17.09 0.79
N ILE A 307 20.26 -18.27 0.72
CA ILE A 307 19.97 -19.30 -0.27
C ILE A 307 19.54 -20.58 0.43
N GLY A 308 18.73 -21.38 -0.25
CA GLY A 308 18.35 -22.72 0.18
C GLY A 308 18.23 -23.64 -1.03
N SER A 309 18.25 -24.97 -0.80
CA SER A 309 18.02 -25.92 -1.88
C SER A 309 16.64 -25.66 -2.53
N LYS A 310 16.53 -25.80 -3.84
CA LYS A 310 15.25 -25.68 -4.57
C LYS A 310 14.18 -26.60 -3.99
N GLN A 311 14.60 -27.79 -3.55
CA GLN A 311 13.68 -28.79 -2.95
C GLN A 311 12.97 -28.24 -1.69
N LEU A 312 13.63 -27.41 -0.89
CA LEU A 312 13.02 -26.76 0.28
C LEU A 312 11.79 -25.93 -0.12
N TYR A 313 11.90 -25.18 -1.22
CA TYR A 313 10.82 -24.35 -1.74
C TYR A 313 9.77 -25.12 -2.53
N VAL A 314 10.11 -26.26 -3.10
CA VAL A 314 9.15 -27.22 -3.67
C VAL A 314 8.32 -27.83 -2.55
N THR A 315 8.95 -28.29 -1.47
CA THR A 315 8.26 -28.84 -0.29
C THR A 315 7.29 -27.86 0.32
N SER A 316 7.69 -26.61 0.50
CA SER A 316 6.83 -25.56 1.06
C SER A 316 5.74 -25.07 0.10
N GLY A 317 5.81 -25.35 -1.20
CA GLY A 317 4.88 -24.86 -2.23
C GLY A 317 5.23 -23.47 -2.81
N HIS A 318 6.25 -22.80 -2.25
CA HIS A 318 6.64 -21.47 -2.72
C HIS A 318 7.17 -21.48 -4.15
N TYR A 319 7.90 -22.54 -4.57
CA TYR A 319 8.42 -22.64 -5.92
C TYR A 319 7.32 -22.64 -6.98
N ALA A 320 6.24 -23.38 -6.76
CA ALA A 320 5.11 -23.42 -7.69
C ALA A 320 4.35 -22.08 -7.74
N LYS A 321 4.21 -21.41 -6.58
CA LYS A 321 3.44 -20.17 -6.45
C LYS A 321 4.18 -18.94 -6.96
N TYR A 322 5.46 -18.81 -6.62
CA TYR A 322 6.28 -17.64 -6.95
C TYR A 322 7.20 -17.85 -8.16
N GLY A 323 7.02 -18.93 -8.94
CA GLY A 323 7.94 -19.32 -10.00
C GLY A 323 8.28 -18.21 -11.01
N LYS A 324 7.33 -17.33 -11.34
CA LYS A 324 7.54 -16.17 -12.21
C LYS A 324 8.13 -14.96 -11.48
N ASP A 325 7.83 -14.83 -10.18
CA ASP A 325 8.24 -13.72 -9.32
C ASP A 325 9.43 -14.08 -8.43
N SER A 326 10.10 -15.20 -8.71
CA SER A 326 11.34 -15.63 -8.07
C SER A 326 12.52 -15.42 -9.00
N PHE A 327 13.69 -15.15 -8.41
CA PHE A 327 14.94 -15.31 -9.16
C PHE A 327 15.09 -16.75 -9.59
N GLN A 328 15.59 -16.97 -10.82
CA GLN A 328 15.79 -18.32 -11.35
C GLN A 328 16.76 -19.12 -10.46
N PRO A 329 16.61 -20.46 -10.39
CA PRO A 329 17.52 -21.29 -9.63
C PRO A 329 19.00 -21.09 -10.04
N ILE A 330 19.86 -21.10 -9.04
CA ILE A 330 21.31 -21.04 -9.19
C ILE A 330 21.80 -22.47 -9.38
N HIS A 331 22.41 -22.75 -10.52
CA HIS A 331 23.05 -24.02 -10.81
C HIS A 331 24.47 -24.04 -10.27
N THR A 332 24.85 -25.12 -9.58
CA THR A 332 26.21 -25.35 -9.08
C THR A 332 27.00 -26.15 -10.08
N PRO A 333 28.35 -26.29 -9.89
CA PRO A 333 29.16 -27.20 -10.70
C PRO A 333 28.76 -28.68 -10.58
N GLN A 334 28.03 -29.07 -9.53
CA GLN A 334 27.51 -30.42 -9.35
C GLN A 334 26.19 -30.55 -10.14
N GLU A 335 26.15 -31.50 -11.06
CA GLU A 335 24.99 -31.80 -11.87
C GLU A 335 23.75 -32.15 -11.01
N GLY A 336 22.61 -31.48 -11.29
CA GLY A 336 21.34 -31.70 -10.57
C GLY A 336 21.22 -30.95 -9.25
N GLU A 337 22.26 -30.24 -8.81
CA GLU A 337 22.21 -29.42 -7.59
C GLU A 337 21.76 -27.99 -7.92
N GLU A 338 20.61 -27.59 -7.36
CA GLU A 338 20.04 -26.25 -7.57
C GLU A 338 19.73 -25.56 -6.24
N TYR A 339 20.11 -24.31 -6.13
CA TYR A 339 19.77 -23.42 -5.03
C TYR A 339 18.90 -22.26 -5.50
N MET A 340 18.18 -21.65 -4.59
CA MET A 340 17.37 -20.45 -4.83
C MET A 340 17.69 -19.38 -3.81
N LEU A 341 17.64 -18.12 -4.22
CA LEU A 341 17.47 -17.00 -3.27
C LEU A 341 16.13 -17.17 -2.57
N LYS A 342 16.13 -17.10 -1.23
CA LYS A 342 14.90 -17.32 -0.46
C LYS A 342 13.85 -16.25 -0.74
N PRO A 343 12.63 -16.60 -1.20
CA PRO A 343 11.53 -15.67 -1.36
C PRO A 343 10.78 -15.39 -0.04
N MET A 344 10.95 -16.28 0.95
CA MET A 344 10.37 -16.23 2.29
C MET A 344 11.27 -16.97 3.31
N ASN A 345 11.12 -16.63 4.60
CA ASN A 345 11.91 -17.23 5.69
C ASN A 345 11.27 -18.48 6.29
N CYS A 346 9.95 -18.66 6.20
CA CYS A 346 9.19 -19.71 6.84
C CYS A 346 9.73 -21.15 6.59
N PRO A 347 10.19 -21.54 5.38
CA PRO A 347 10.72 -22.88 5.17
C PRO A 347 11.95 -23.18 6.04
N HIS A 348 12.82 -22.19 6.23
CA HIS A 348 14.02 -22.33 7.06
C HIS A 348 13.64 -22.47 8.55
N HIS A 349 12.65 -21.72 9.05
CA HIS A 349 12.19 -21.85 10.43
C HIS A 349 11.53 -23.20 10.69
N CYS A 350 10.84 -23.78 9.71
CA CYS A 350 10.34 -25.15 9.80
C CYS A 350 11.48 -26.16 9.98
N GLU A 351 12.59 -26.00 9.24
CA GLU A 351 13.77 -26.86 9.39
C GLU A 351 14.46 -26.67 10.75
N ILE A 352 14.53 -25.44 11.27
CA ILE A 352 15.03 -25.18 12.63
C ILE A 352 14.13 -25.88 13.67
N PHE A 353 12.81 -25.81 13.54
CA PHE A 353 11.90 -26.51 14.42
C PHE A 353 12.16 -28.02 14.39
N ARG A 354 12.33 -28.61 13.20
CA ARG A 354 12.54 -30.04 12.96
C ARG A 354 13.92 -30.55 13.38
N SER A 355 14.89 -29.67 13.56
CA SER A 355 16.29 -30.06 13.88
C SER A 355 16.44 -30.79 15.23
N GLU A 356 15.44 -30.67 16.10
CA GLU A 356 15.42 -31.29 17.41
C GLU A 356 14.04 -31.95 17.74
N PRO A 357 14.00 -33.03 18.49
CA PRO A 357 12.72 -33.57 19.02
C PRO A 357 12.04 -32.52 19.90
N ARG A 358 10.75 -32.28 19.68
CA ARG A 358 9.96 -31.32 20.46
C ARG A 358 8.92 -32.02 21.34
N SER A 359 8.64 -31.46 22.49
CA SER A 359 7.57 -31.87 23.40
C SER A 359 6.56 -30.71 23.60
N TYR A 360 5.38 -31.07 24.14
CA TYR A 360 4.36 -30.05 24.49
C TYR A 360 4.86 -28.96 25.45
N LYS A 361 5.93 -29.26 26.22
CA LYS A 361 6.54 -28.29 27.16
C LYS A 361 7.38 -27.23 26.47
N ASP A 362 7.87 -27.52 25.27
CA ASP A 362 8.69 -26.60 24.48
C ASP A 362 7.82 -25.56 23.74
N LEU A 363 6.49 -25.80 23.69
CA LEU A 363 5.55 -24.93 22.99
C LEU A 363 4.80 -23.99 23.97
N PRO A 364 4.61 -22.71 23.65
CA PRO A 364 4.85 -22.08 22.36
C PRO A 364 6.34 -21.79 22.10
N LEU A 365 6.83 -22.10 20.91
CA LEU A 365 8.20 -21.83 20.47
C LEU A 365 8.15 -20.71 19.43
N ARG A 366 8.86 -19.59 19.69
CA ARG A 366 8.79 -18.37 18.89
C ARG A 366 10.16 -18.04 18.31
N PHE A 367 10.37 -18.31 17.01
CA PHE A 367 11.59 -17.91 16.30
C PHE A 367 11.40 -16.57 15.61
N ALA A 368 12.38 -15.66 15.71
CA ALA A 368 12.36 -14.36 15.08
C ALA A 368 13.70 -14.02 14.43
N GLU A 369 13.66 -13.42 13.24
CA GLU A 369 14.82 -12.86 12.57
C GLU A 369 14.48 -11.58 11.80
N PHE A 370 15.50 -10.73 11.56
CA PHE A 370 15.45 -9.77 10.48
C PHE A 370 15.93 -10.48 9.21
N GLY A 371 15.00 -11.17 8.55
CA GLY A 371 15.30 -12.07 7.45
C GLY A 371 15.21 -11.36 6.11
N THR A 372 16.33 -11.30 5.38
CA THR A 372 16.36 -10.73 4.02
C THR A 372 15.82 -11.74 3.03
N VAL A 373 14.84 -11.33 2.22
CA VAL A 373 14.20 -12.13 1.18
C VAL A 373 14.29 -11.44 -0.18
N TYR A 374 14.11 -12.23 -1.24
CA TYR A 374 14.33 -11.81 -2.62
C TYR A 374 13.12 -12.17 -3.48
N ARG A 375 12.59 -11.18 -4.21
CA ARG A 375 11.49 -11.38 -5.17
C ARG A 375 11.80 -10.67 -6.47
N TYR A 376 11.59 -11.33 -7.59
CA TYR A 376 11.82 -10.73 -8.90
C TYR A 376 10.61 -9.91 -9.32
N GLU A 377 10.41 -8.77 -8.63
CA GLU A 377 9.40 -7.79 -9.02
C GLU A 377 9.70 -7.25 -10.42
N GLN A 378 8.65 -7.06 -11.24
CA GLN A 378 8.83 -6.53 -12.59
C GLN A 378 9.35 -5.09 -12.55
N SER A 379 10.16 -4.70 -13.54
CA SER A 379 10.83 -3.39 -13.51
C SER A 379 9.85 -2.20 -13.46
N GLY A 380 8.67 -2.33 -14.08
CA GLY A 380 7.63 -1.31 -14.07
C GLY A 380 6.89 -1.16 -12.73
N GLU A 381 7.06 -2.10 -11.82
CA GLU A 381 6.42 -2.09 -10.49
C GLU A 381 7.34 -1.53 -9.40
N LEU A 382 8.64 -1.42 -9.66
CA LEU A 382 9.61 -0.94 -8.69
C LEU A 382 9.37 0.52 -8.32
N HIS A 383 9.34 0.81 -7.02
CA HIS A 383 9.06 2.16 -6.54
C HIS A 383 9.79 2.48 -5.23
N GLY A 384 10.94 3.17 -5.32
CA GLY A 384 11.75 3.55 -4.16
C GLY A 384 11.97 2.37 -3.21
N LEU A 385 11.76 2.59 -1.90
CA LEU A 385 11.81 1.53 -0.89
C LEU A 385 10.49 0.78 -0.69
N THR A 386 9.38 1.25 -1.28
CA THR A 386 8.07 0.61 -1.09
C THR A 386 7.90 -0.69 -1.87
N ARG A 387 8.58 -0.81 -3.03
CA ARG A 387 8.59 -2.02 -3.84
C ARG A 387 9.98 -2.27 -4.42
N VAL A 388 10.65 -3.27 -3.88
CA VAL A 388 12.05 -3.61 -4.13
C VAL A 388 12.23 -5.10 -4.39
N ARG A 389 13.37 -5.51 -4.93
CA ARG A 389 13.71 -6.92 -5.19
C ARG A 389 14.45 -7.61 -4.05
N CYS A 390 14.98 -6.84 -3.11
CA CYS A 390 15.65 -7.31 -1.91
C CYS A 390 15.16 -6.50 -0.73
N PHE A 391 14.56 -7.15 0.26
CA PHE A 391 14.02 -6.49 1.44
C PHE A 391 14.15 -7.37 2.68
N THR A 392 14.19 -6.72 3.84
CA THR A 392 14.35 -7.40 5.13
C THR A 392 13.05 -7.33 5.90
N GLN A 393 12.50 -8.51 6.22
CA GLN A 393 11.31 -8.66 7.05
C GLN A 393 11.72 -8.80 8.52
N ASP A 394 10.97 -8.17 9.40
CA ASP A 394 10.98 -8.46 10.84
C ASP A 394 10.13 -9.70 11.13
N ASP A 395 10.57 -10.80 10.58
CA ASP A 395 9.80 -12.02 10.43
C ASP A 395 9.90 -12.93 11.67
N ALA A 396 8.79 -13.51 12.06
CA ALA A 396 8.79 -14.54 13.07
C ALA A 396 7.74 -15.60 12.81
N HIS A 397 8.05 -16.81 13.30
CA HIS A 397 7.21 -17.97 13.20
C HIS A 397 7.05 -18.59 14.60
N LEU A 398 5.81 -18.65 15.04
CA LEU A 398 5.44 -19.24 16.31
C LEU A 398 4.88 -20.63 16.03
N PHE A 399 5.43 -21.63 16.69
CA PHE A 399 4.92 -23.00 16.68
C PHE A 399 4.17 -23.23 17.98
N VAL A 400 2.87 -23.49 17.88
CA VAL A 400 1.97 -23.53 19.02
C VAL A 400 1.13 -24.80 19.02
N ARG A 401 0.67 -25.22 20.20
CA ARG A 401 -0.39 -26.21 20.27
C ARG A 401 -1.74 -25.57 19.90
N PRO A 402 -2.73 -26.33 19.43
CA PRO A 402 -4.04 -25.77 19.09
C PRO A 402 -4.70 -25.01 20.25
N ASP A 403 -4.51 -25.43 21.49
CA ASP A 403 -5.03 -24.77 22.69
C ASP A 403 -4.34 -23.44 23.04
N GLN A 404 -3.16 -23.19 22.50
CA GLN A 404 -2.39 -21.94 22.69
C GLN A 404 -2.62 -20.91 21.58
N LEU A 405 -3.24 -21.33 20.46
CA LEU A 405 -3.32 -20.50 19.23
C LEU A 405 -3.91 -19.12 19.50
N LYS A 406 -5.04 -19.07 20.20
CA LYS A 406 -5.76 -17.82 20.46
C LYS A 406 -4.92 -16.84 21.29
N GLU A 407 -4.38 -17.28 22.41
CA GLU A 407 -3.56 -16.45 23.30
C GLU A 407 -2.33 -15.91 22.60
N GLU A 408 -1.65 -16.74 21.82
CA GLU A 408 -0.45 -16.34 21.10
C GLU A 408 -0.78 -15.37 19.93
N PHE A 409 -1.91 -15.57 19.25
CA PHE A 409 -2.37 -14.67 18.22
C PHE A 409 -2.70 -13.27 18.79
N GLU A 410 -3.36 -13.21 19.93
CA GLU A 410 -3.65 -11.96 20.64
C GLU A 410 -2.39 -11.22 21.09
N LYS A 411 -1.37 -11.93 21.58
CA LYS A 411 -0.06 -11.34 21.92
C LYS A 411 0.63 -10.72 20.70
N VAL A 412 0.49 -11.35 19.53
CA VAL A 412 1.01 -10.79 18.28
C VAL A 412 0.29 -9.50 17.91
N ILE A 413 -1.04 -9.44 18.07
CA ILE A 413 -1.80 -8.20 17.86
C ILE A 413 -1.29 -7.10 18.82
N ASP A 414 -1.09 -7.41 20.11
CA ASP A 414 -0.57 -6.44 21.08
C ASP A 414 0.81 -5.90 20.69
N LEU A 415 1.68 -6.75 20.16
CA LEU A 415 3.00 -6.34 19.68
C LEU A 415 2.88 -5.38 18.47
N ILE A 416 2.00 -5.67 17.52
CA ILE A 416 1.76 -4.80 16.35
C ILE A 416 1.21 -3.44 16.81
N LEU A 417 0.24 -3.45 17.70
CA LEU A 417 -0.35 -2.22 18.25
C LEU A 417 0.67 -1.39 19.03
N TYR A 418 1.56 -2.03 19.78
CA TYR A 418 2.67 -1.36 20.45
C TYR A 418 3.61 -0.66 19.45
N VAL A 419 3.99 -1.36 18.39
CA VAL A 419 4.82 -0.78 17.33
C VAL A 419 4.12 0.44 16.72
N PHE A 420 2.86 0.30 16.30
CA PHE A 420 2.12 1.41 15.68
C PHE A 420 1.94 2.60 16.63
N GLY A 421 1.69 2.33 17.91
CA GLY A 421 1.61 3.37 18.94
C GLY A 421 2.90 4.17 19.09
N THR A 422 4.06 3.48 19.08
CA THR A 422 5.38 4.12 19.18
C THR A 422 5.68 5.06 18.01
N PHE A 423 5.23 4.71 16.79
CA PHE A 423 5.41 5.54 15.60
C PHE A 423 4.22 6.46 15.30
N ASN A 424 3.27 6.56 16.23
CA ASN A 424 2.08 7.41 16.10
C ASN A 424 1.19 7.10 14.87
N PHE A 425 1.17 5.85 14.42
CA PHE A 425 0.24 5.36 13.40
C PHE A 425 -1.14 5.09 14.04
N LYS A 426 -1.95 6.14 14.21
CA LYS A 426 -3.27 6.07 14.85
C LYS A 426 -4.39 5.65 13.89
N ASN A 427 -4.22 5.93 12.60
CA ASN A 427 -5.22 5.69 11.57
C ASN A 427 -4.90 4.40 10.80
N PHE A 428 -5.39 3.27 11.28
CA PHE A 428 -5.29 2.01 10.59
C PHE A 428 -6.64 1.27 10.53
N THR A 429 -6.76 0.35 9.60
CA THR A 429 -7.89 -0.58 9.47
C THR A 429 -7.33 -1.99 9.55
N ALA A 430 -7.91 -2.83 10.38
CA ALA A 430 -7.59 -4.25 10.42
C ALA A 430 -8.39 -4.97 9.32
N GLN A 431 -7.70 -5.53 8.34
CA GLN A 431 -8.30 -6.25 7.22
C GLN A 431 -8.18 -7.75 7.46
N VAL A 432 -9.30 -8.43 7.58
CA VAL A 432 -9.37 -9.90 7.61
C VAL A 432 -9.40 -10.39 6.18
N SER A 433 -8.27 -10.95 5.73
CA SER A 433 -8.07 -11.43 4.37
C SER A 433 -8.35 -12.92 4.31
N LEU A 434 -9.47 -13.29 3.72
CA LEU A 434 -9.98 -14.66 3.61
C LEU A 434 -9.73 -15.24 2.21
N ARG A 435 -9.82 -16.58 2.08
CA ARG A 435 -9.75 -17.25 0.78
C ARG A 435 -10.91 -16.84 -0.13
N ASP A 436 -10.68 -16.93 -1.46
CA ASP A 436 -11.74 -16.77 -2.45
C ASP A 436 -12.61 -18.03 -2.47
N PRO A 437 -13.90 -17.97 -2.11
CA PRO A 437 -14.77 -19.14 -2.11
C PRO A 437 -15.04 -19.72 -3.50
N ASN A 438 -14.83 -18.91 -4.56
CA ASN A 438 -15.08 -19.30 -5.94
C ASN A 438 -13.81 -19.88 -6.63
N HIS A 439 -12.64 -19.73 -6.01
CA HIS A 439 -11.34 -20.14 -6.56
C HIS A 439 -10.49 -20.87 -5.52
N LYS A 440 -11.06 -21.91 -4.92
CA LYS A 440 -10.39 -22.70 -3.86
C LYS A 440 -9.12 -23.38 -4.33
N GLU A 441 -8.98 -23.67 -5.62
CA GLU A 441 -7.79 -24.28 -6.24
C GLU A 441 -6.52 -23.42 -6.11
N LYS A 442 -6.66 -22.14 -5.79
CA LYS A 442 -5.51 -21.23 -5.55
C LYS A 442 -4.84 -21.48 -4.19
N TYR A 443 -5.46 -22.24 -3.31
CA TYR A 443 -5.05 -22.41 -1.92
C TYR A 443 -4.68 -23.87 -1.64
N ILE A 444 -3.70 -24.08 -0.75
CA ILE A 444 -3.27 -25.41 -0.31
C ILE A 444 -3.97 -25.81 0.98
N GLY A 445 -4.09 -27.11 1.24
CA GLY A 445 -4.67 -27.66 2.46
C GLY A 445 -6.15 -28.04 2.32
N THR A 446 -6.76 -28.40 3.45
CA THR A 446 -8.15 -28.86 3.52
C THR A 446 -9.10 -27.74 3.89
N ASP A 447 -10.36 -27.85 3.47
CA ASP A 447 -11.41 -26.89 3.85
C ASP A 447 -11.54 -26.78 5.38
N GLU A 448 -11.43 -27.88 6.10
CA GLU A 448 -11.52 -27.91 7.56
C GLU A 448 -10.43 -27.04 8.22
N ASN A 449 -9.19 -27.14 7.74
CA ASN A 449 -8.08 -26.31 8.25
C ASN A 449 -8.31 -24.83 7.95
N TRP A 450 -8.83 -24.52 6.77
CA TRP A 450 -9.16 -23.15 6.39
C TRP A 450 -10.28 -22.57 7.25
N ASP A 451 -11.38 -23.30 7.44
CA ASP A 451 -12.52 -22.85 8.24
C ASP A 451 -12.10 -22.56 9.69
N LYS A 452 -11.27 -23.45 10.29
CA LYS A 452 -10.72 -23.22 11.63
C LYS A 452 -9.83 -21.98 11.72
N ALA A 453 -8.96 -21.79 10.73
CA ALA A 453 -8.05 -20.64 10.70
C ALA A 453 -8.80 -19.33 10.49
N GLU A 454 -9.75 -19.29 9.56
CA GLU A 454 -10.58 -18.10 9.26
C GLU A 454 -11.41 -17.70 10.48
N GLN A 455 -12.09 -18.65 11.11
CA GLN A 455 -12.88 -18.42 12.32
C GLN A 455 -12.01 -17.91 13.47
N GLY A 456 -10.85 -18.51 13.69
CA GLY A 456 -9.92 -18.10 14.75
C GLY A 456 -9.42 -16.67 14.61
N ILE A 457 -9.12 -16.22 13.40
CA ILE A 457 -8.71 -14.83 13.14
C ILE A 457 -9.84 -13.84 13.39
N ILE A 458 -11.05 -14.17 12.93
CA ILE A 458 -12.23 -13.29 13.11
C ILE A 458 -12.52 -13.12 14.60
N GLU A 459 -12.53 -14.21 15.37
CA GLU A 459 -12.78 -14.19 16.83
C GLU A 459 -11.72 -13.38 17.57
N ALA A 460 -10.44 -13.64 17.32
CA ALA A 460 -9.35 -12.93 17.98
C ALA A 460 -9.37 -11.41 17.67
N ALA A 461 -9.65 -11.02 16.43
CA ALA A 461 -9.77 -9.63 16.06
C ALA A 461 -10.96 -8.93 16.76
N ALA A 462 -12.10 -9.64 16.87
CA ALA A 462 -13.28 -9.11 17.56
C ALA A 462 -13.03 -8.93 19.07
N GLU A 463 -12.37 -9.87 19.73
CA GLU A 463 -12.04 -9.80 21.17
C GLU A 463 -11.05 -8.66 21.48
N LYS A 464 -10.14 -8.37 20.58
CA LYS A 464 -9.26 -7.17 20.68
C LYS A 464 -9.97 -5.86 20.35
N GLY A 465 -11.26 -5.89 20.03
CA GLY A 465 -12.05 -4.69 19.71
C GLY A 465 -11.60 -3.98 18.43
N LEU A 466 -10.95 -4.69 17.51
CA LEU A 466 -10.49 -4.12 16.26
C LEU A 466 -11.67 -3.84 15.30
N LYS A 467 -11.65 -2.67 14.69
CA LYS A 467 -12.55 -2.39 13.56
C LYS A 467 -12.03 -3.12 12.34
N THR A 468 -12.71 -4.22 11.99
CA THR A 468 -12.29 -5.06 10.87
C THR A 468 -13.09 -4.80 9.60
N VAL A 469 -12.43 -5.02 8.47
CA VAL A 469 -13.03 -5.15 7.15
C VAL A 469 -12.65 -6.54 6.62
N VAL A 470 -13.62 -7.26 6.08
CA VAL A 470 -13.38 -8.59 5.50
C VAL A 470 -13.20 -8.45 3.99
N GLU A 471 -12.09 -9.00 3.47
CA GLU A 471 -11.79 -9.04 2.05
C GLU A 471 -11.54 -10.50 1.62
N TYR A 472 -12.26 -10.94 0.58
CA TYR A 472 -12.12 -12.29 0.04
C TYR A 472 -11.12 -12.31 -1.11
N GLY A 473 -10.34 -13.39 -1.22
CA GLY A 473 -9.34 -13.54 -2.27
C GLY A 473 -7.95 -12.98 -1.93
N GLU A 474 -7.84 -12.29 -0.79
CA GLU A 474 -6.61 -11.64 -0.35
C GLU A 474 -5.78 -12.48 0.64
N ALA A 475 -6.24 -13.69 0.99
CA ALA A 475 -5.50 -14.62 1.83
C ALA A 475 -4.18 -15.07 1.19
N ALA A 476 -3.19 -15.45 2.00
CA ALA A 476 -2.03 -16.16 1.50
C ALA A 476 -2.46 -17.55 0.99
N PHE A 477 -1.68 -18.14 0.09
CA PHE A 477 -2.04 -19.43 -0.49
C PHE A 477 -2.06 -20.57 0.54
N TYR A 478 -1.44 -20.38 1.70
CA TYR A 478 -1.32 -21.35 2.80
C TYR A 478 -2.18 -21.02 4.03
N GLY A 479 -2.76 -19.84 4.12
CA GLY A 479 -3.59 -19.45 5.28
C GLY A 479 -4.19 -18.06 5.23
N PRO A 480 -5.25 -17.80 6.00
CA PRO A 480 -5.86 -16.47 6.11
C PRO A 480 -4.96 -15.51 6.89
N LYS A 481 -5.20 -14.20 6.71
CA LYS A 481 -4.39 -13.12 7.28
C LYS A 481 -5.25 -12.09 8.00
N LEU A 482 -4.65 -11.48 9.03
CA LEU A 482 -5.07 -10.20 9.57
C LEU A 482 -4.01 -9.16 9.19
N ASP A 483 -4.33 -8.31 8.22
CA ASP A 483 -3.47 -7.26 7.72
C ASP A 483 -3.81 -5.91 8.35
N PHE A 484 -2.79 -5.16 8.74
CA PHE A 484 -2.97 -3.83 9.30
C PHE A 484 -2.66 -2.79 8.22
N MET A 485 -3.75 -2.21 7.69
CA MET A 485 -3.72 -1.19 6.65
C MET A 485 -3.60 0.19 7.29
N VAL A 486 -2.38 0.71 7.36
CA VAL A 486 -2.09 2.03 7.92
C VAL A 486 -2.39 3.11 6.89
N LYS A 487 -3.03 4.20 7.32
CA LYS A 487 -3.13 5.42 6.53
C LYS A 487 -2.01 6.37 6.92
N ASP A 488 -1.23 6.79 5.96
CA ASP A 488 -0.22 7.82 6.17
C ASP A 488 -0.85 9.22 6.35
N ALA A 489 -0.03 10.23 6.58
CA ALA A 489 -0.48 11.60 6.76
C ALA A 489 -1.21 12.19 5.54
N LEU A 490 -1.11 11.55 4.38
CA LEU A 490 -1.76 11.92 3.12
C LEU A 490 -3.01 11.09 2.83
N GLY A 491 -3.39 10.18 3.76
CA GLY A 491 -4.54 9.30 3.63
C GLY A 491 -4.33 8.08 2.72
N ARG A 492 -3.10 7.82 2.22
CA ARG A 492 -2.78 6.64 1.42
C ARG A 492 -2.71 5.40 2.32
N LYS A 493 -3.26 4.29 1.84
CA LYS A 493 -3.26 3.01 2.57
C LYS A 493 -1.98 2.22 2.30
N TRP A 494 -1.36 1.72 3.35
CA TRP A 494 -0.18 0.88 3.29
C TRP A 494 -0.36 -0.36 4.15
N GLN A 495 -0.19 -1.54 3.57
CA GLN A 495 -0.08 -2.76 4.35
C GLN A 495 1.29 -2.80 5.02
N LEU A 496 1.30 -2.68 6.34
CA LEU A 496 2.49 -2.81 7.18
C LEU A 496 2.44 -4.10 7.98
N GLY A 497 1.86 -4.07 9.17
CA GLY A 497 1.77 -5.26 10.04
C GLY A 497 0.90 -6.35 9.45
N THR A 498 1.30 -7.62 9.65
CA THR A 498 0.51 -8.79 9.29
C THR A 498 0.68 -9.90 10.32
N VAL A 499 -0.37 -10.68 10.52
CA VAL A 499 -0.35 -11.95 11.24
C VAL A 499 -1.21 -12.98 10.50
N GLN A 500 -0.72 -14.21 10.40
CA GLN A 500 -1.33 -15.28 9.62
C GLN A 500 -1.36 -16.58 10.42
N VAL A 501 -2.43 -17.36 10.27
CA VAL A 501 -2.54 -18.71 10.83
C VAL A 501 -2.31 -19.74 9.74
N ASP A 502 -1.45 -20.71 9.99
CA ASP A 502 -1.04 -21.69 9.02
C ASP A 502 -1.05 -23.12 9.62
N TYR A 503 -1.92 -23.95 9.11
CA TYR A 503 -1.98 -25.39 9.39
C TYR A 503 -1.25 -26.21 8.32
N ASN A 504 -0.90 -25.60 7.19
CA ASN A 504 -0.46 -26.28 5.97
C ASN A 504 1.05 -26.51 5.92
N LEU A 505 1.86 -25.51 6.24
CA LEU A 505 3.32 -25.69 6.28
C LEU A 505 3.77 -26.72 7.33
N PRO A 506 3.23 -26.72 8.56
CA PRO A 506 3.52 -27.79 9.51
C PRO A 506 3.23 -29.19 8.98
N GLU A 507 2.17 -29.36 8.20
CA GLU A 507 1.83 -30.64 7.56
C GLU A 507 2.83 -30.99 6.45
N ARG A 508 3.12 -30.07 5.54
CA ARG A 508 4.03 -30.29 4.41
C ARG A 508 5.46 -30.60 4.84
N PHE A 509 5.91 -29.98 5.94
CA PHE A 509 7.21 -30.26 6.56
C PHE A 509 7.18 -31.42 7.56
N GLN A 510 6.03 -32.05 7.77
CA GLN A 510 5.84 -33.16 8.72
C GLN A 510 6.35 -32.80 10.14
N LEU A 511 6.08 -31.57 10.59
CA LEU A 511 6.50 -31.11 11.91
C LEU A 511 5.71 -31.82 12.99
N GLU A 512 6.37 -32.26 14.07
CA GLU A 512 5.72 -32.98 15.14
C GLU A 512 6.25 -32.57 16.53
N TYR A 513 5.40 -32.66 17.53
CA TYR A 513 5.79 -32.61 18.92
C TYR A 513 5.16 -33.80 19.67
N THR A 514 5.81 -34.23 20.77
CA THR A 514 5.26 -35.28 21.66
C THR A 514 4.35 -34.64 22.68
N ASP A 515 3.08 -35.02 22.70
CA ASP A 515 2.08 -34.54 23.68
C ASP A 515 2.17 -35.25 25.03
N LYS A 516 1.38 -34.79 25.99
CA LYS A 516 1.33 -35.31 27.38
C LYS A 516 1.06 -36.81 27.46
N ASP A 517 0.30 -37.35 26.53
CA ASP A 517 -0.07 -38.75 26.42
C ASP A 517 0.97 -39.59 25.65
N GLY A 518 2.08 -39.01 25.25
CA GLY A 518 3.12 -39.67 24.45
C GLY A 518 2.82 -39.71 22.94
N SER A 519 1.64 -39.30 22.50
CA SER A 519 1.30 -39.27 21.08
C SER A 519 2.05 -38.16 20.33
N LYS A 520 2.27 -38.40 19.03
CA LYS A 520 2.81 -37.36 18.12
C LYS A 520 1.67 -36.48 17.60
N LYS A 521 1.80 -35.18 17.78
CA LYS A 521 0.84 -34.20 17.30
C LYS A 521 1.53 -33.15 16.45
N ARG A 522 0.75 -32.49 15.58
CA ARG A 522 1.23 -31.44 14.68
C ARG A 522 1.00 -30.08 15.32
N PRO A 523 2.02 -29.18 15.33
CA PRO A 523 1.83 -27.82 15.77
C PRO A 523 1.02 -27.01 14.75
N VAL A 524 0.41 -25.92 15.21
CA VAL A 524 -0.10 -24.83 14.36
C VAL A 524 0.98 -23.77 14.26
N MET A 525 1.09 -23.13 13.13
CA MET A 525 2.09 -22.08 12.90
C MET A 525 1.41 -20.71 12.80
N ILE A 526 2.01 -19.70 13.43
CA ILE A 526 1.62 -18.29 13.27
C ILE A 526 2.79 -17.57 12.64
N HIS A 527 2.55 -16.89 11.50
CA HIS A 527 3.49 -16.00 10.88
C HIS A 527 3.17 -14.56 11.30
N ARG A 528 4.18 -13.75 11.59
CA ARG A 528 3.96 -12.34 11.89
C ARG A 528 5.12 -11.45 11.45
N ALA A 529 4.79 -10.24 11.04
CA ALA A 529 5.75 -9.17 10.74
C ALA A 529 5.12 -7.81 11.11
N PRO A 530 5.44 -7.21 12.27
CA PRO A 530 4.92 -5.90 12.69
C PRO A 530 5.28 -4.73 11.75
N PHE A 531 6.52 -4.65 11.26
CA PHE A 531 6.92 -3.67 10.25
C PHE A 531 6.51 -4.09 8.84
N GLY A 532 6.42 -5.40 8.59
CA GLY A 532 6.29 -6.02 7.28
C GLY A 532 7.63 -6.11 6.55
N SER A 533 8.20 -5.00 6.12
CA SER A 533 9.61 -4.92 5.72
C SER A 533 10.20 -3.59 6.18
N ILE A 534 11.48 -3.60 6.56
CA ILE A 534 12.19 -2.39 7.01
C ILE A 534 12.20 -1.34 5.91
N GLU A 535 12.38 -1.73 4.66
CA GLU A 535 12.41 -0.85 3.50
C GLU A 535 11.07 -0.10 3.33
N ARG A 536 9.96 -0.84 3.25
CA ARG A 536 8.62 -0.23 3.11
C ARG A 536 8.24 0.57 4.35
N PHE A 537 8.51 0.05 5.54
CA PHE A 537 8.23 0.75 6.79
C PHE A 537 8.98 2.08 6.84
N THR A 538 10.27 2.10 6.48
CA THR A 538 11.06 3.33 6.40
C THR A 538 10.47 4.32 5.40
N ALA A 539 10.08 3.87 4.21
CA ALA A 539 9.44 4.75 3.23
C ALA A 539 8.17 5.39 3.79
N VAL A 540 7.27 4.57 4.34
CA VAL A 540 6.00 5.05 4.92
C VAL A 540 6.25 5.99 6.11
N LEU A 541 7.21 5.68 6.97
CA LEU A 541 7.57 6.51 8.11
C LEU A 541 8.12 7.86 7.68
N LEU A 542 9.03 7.90 6.70
CA LEU A 542 9.56 9.16 6.16
C LEU A 542 8.45 10.04 5.57
N GLU A 543 7.53 9.46 4.82
CA GLU A 543 6.40 10.19 4.24
C GLU A 543 5.40 10.63 5.30
N HIS A 544 5.14 9.80 6.32
CA HIS A 544 4.26 10.11 7.45
C HIS A 544 4.80 11.30 8.26
N THR A 545 6.09 11.28 8.58
CA THR A 545 6.74 12.30 9.42
C THR A 545 7.32 13.48 8.62
N ALA A 546 7.25 13.47 7.29
CA ALA A 546 7.97 14.41 6.42
C ALA A 546 9.49 14.45 6.70
N GLY A 547 10.07 13.32 7.11
CA GLY A 547 11.46 13.17 7.50
C GLY A 547 11.81 13.64 8.93
N HIS A 548 10.86 14.18 9.69
CA HIS A 548 11.06 14.54 11.10
C HIS A 548 10.96 13.29 11.97
N LEU A 549 12.10 12.63 12.15
CA LEU A 549 12.19 11.40 12.92
C LEU A 549 12.23 11.69 14.42
N PRO A 550 11.64 10.83 15.26
CA PRO A 550 11.82 10.93 16.70
C PRO A 550 13.31 10.82 17.06
N LEU A 551 13.69 11.51 18.14
CA LEU A 551 15.09 11.68 18.53
C LEU A 551 15.86 10.35 18.68
N TRP A 552 15.20 9.32 19.21
CA TRP A 552 15.81 8.00 19.40
C TRP A 552 16.16 7.31 18.07
N LEU A 553 15.42 7.63 17.00
CA LEU A 553 15.58 7.02 15.66
C LEU A 553 16.47 7.85 14.73
N ALA A 554 16.62 9.16 14.99
CA ALA A 554 17.39 10.05 14.13
C ALA A 554 18.84 9.58 13.97
N PRO A 555 19.39 9.49 12.75
CA PRO A 555 20.78 9.08 12.51
C PRO A 555 21.80 9.95 13.26
N ASP A 556 21.68 11.27 13.12
CA ASP A 556 22.33 12.26 13.95
C ASP A 556 21.25 12.85 14.88
N GLN A 557 21.42 12.70 16.18
CA GLN A 557 20.49 13.26 17.16
C GLN A 557 20.78 14.74 17.41
N VAL A 558 22.06 15.09 17.45
CA VAL A 558 22.52 16.43 17.76
C VAL A 558 23.62 16.87 16.81
N LYS A 559 23.50 18.10 16.29
CA LYS A 559 24.59 18.77 15.55
C LYS A 559 25.10 19.95 16.35
N VAL A 560 26.39 19.96 16.67
CA VAL A 560 27.05 21.05 17.40
C VAL A 560 27.65 22.03 16.42
N LEU A 561 27.34 23.32 16.56
CA LEU A 561 27.77 24.39 15.67
C LEU A 561 28.51 25.49 16.47
N PRO A 562 29.84 25.59 16.36
CA PRO A 562 30.55 26.77 16.86
C PRO A 562 30.20 27.98 15.97
N VAL A 563 29.94 29.14 16.60
CA VAL A 563 29.63 30.38 15.83
C VAL A 563 30.85 30.93 15.09
N SER A 564 32.06 30.59 15.52
CA SER A 564 33.34 30.87 14.87
C SER A 564 34.38 29.85 15.29
N GLU A 565 35.48 29.78 14.53
CA GLU A 565 36.63 28.86 14.82
C GLU A 565 37.18 29.01 16.24
N LYS A 566 37.06 30.18 16.89
CA LYS A 566 37.49 30.38 18.28
C LYS A 566 36.82 29.45 19.30
N TYR A 567 35.64 28.93 18.95
CA TYR A 567 34.84 28.09 19.86
C TYR A 567 34.82 26.62 19.43
N THR A 568 35.65 26.24 18.46
CA THR A 568 35.71 24.85 17.94
C THR A 568 36.16 23.88 19.05
N GLU A 569 37.18 24.22 19.81
CA GLU A 569 37.67 23.39 20.94
C GLU A 569 36.56 23.13 21.98
N TYR A 570 35.77 24.16 22.28
CA TYR A 570 34.64 23.99 23.20
C TYR A 570 33.53 23.13 22.58
N ALA A 571 33.23 23.34 21.31
CA ALA A 571 32.25 22.51 20.57
C ALA A 571 32.67 21.04 20.51
N GLU A 572 33.95 20.73 20.28
CA GLU A 572 34.52 19.38 20.33
C GLU A 572 34.35 18.76 21.72
N LYS A 573 34.69 19.48 22.77
CA LYS A 573 34.51 19.03 24.16
C LYS A 573 33.05 18.67 24.44
N VAL A 574 32.10 19.53 24.05
CA VAL A 574 30.67 19.32 24.24
C VAL A 574 30.21 18.09 23.42
N CYS A 575 30.63 17.99 22.17
CA CYS A 575 30.32 16.85 21.32
C CYS A 575 30.84 15.52 21.89
N ASP A 576 32.07 15.51 22.43
CA ASP A 576 32.66 14.32 23.03
C ASP A 576 31.94 13.90 24.34
N LEU A 577 31.48 14.83 25.15
CA LEU A 577 30.66 14.52 26.31
C LEU A 577 29.33 13.87 25.92
N MET A 578 28.70 14.35 24.84
CA MET A 578 27.50 13.74 24.29
C MET A 578 27.76 12.33 23.78
N LYS A 579 28.84 12.10 23.00
CA LYS A 579 29.24 10.77 22.50
C LYS A 579 29.53 9.78 23.63
N LYS A 580 30.23 10.22 24.69
CA LYS A 580 30.47 9.42 25.92
C LYS A 580 29.19 9.09 26.68
N SER A 581 28.11 9.81 26.40
CA SER A 581 26.78 9.59 26.95
C SER A 581 25.83 8.84 26.01
N ASP A 582 26.38 8.17 25.02
CA ASP A 582 25.65 7.38 23.97
C ASP A 582 24.71 8.25 23.11
N ILE A 583 24.98 9.54 22.95
CA ILE A 583 24.25 10.44 22.07
C ILE A 583 24.97 10.49 20.72
N ARG A 584 24.25 10.24 19.63
CA ARG A 584 24.78 10.37 18.25
C ARG A 584 24.90 11.85 17.90
N ALA A 585 26.00 12.44 18.32
CA ALA A 585 26.34 13.83 18.10
C ALA A 585 27.50 13.99 17.10
N SER A 586 27.46 15.04 16.32
CA SER A 586 28.54 15.43 15.42
C SER A 586 28.70 16.95 15.38
N ILE A 587 29.89 17.41 15.01
CA ILE A 587 30.18 18.83 14.87
C ILE A 587 30.08 19.27 13.41
N ASP A 588 29.69 20.51 13.20
CA ASP A 588 29.82 21.20 11.92
C ASP A 588 30.67 22.46 12.14
N ASP A 589 31.96 22.35 11.86
CA ASP A 589 32.98 23.39 12.00
C ASP A 589 33.44 23.97 10.64
N ARG A 590 32.72 23.66 9.55
CA ARG A 590 33.05 24.14 8.22
C ARG A 590 33.17 25.66 8.20
N ASN A 591 34.15 26.16 7.44
CA ASN A 591 34.36 27.60 7.24
C ASN A 591 33.28 28.21 6.33
N GLU A 592 32.04 28.28 6.86
CA GLU A 592 30.84 28.82 6.23
C GLU A 592 30.04 29.62 7.24
N THR A 593 29.17 30.52 6.75
CA THR A 593 28.30 31.30 7.65
C THR A 593 27.37 30.38 8.44
N LEU A 594 27.11 30.70 9.71
CA LEU A 594 26.21 29.93 10.57
C LEU A 594 24.83 29.71 9.92
N GLY A 595 24.27 30.74 9.25
CA GLY A 595 22.99 30.63 8.56
C GLY A 595 23.00 29.62 7.39
N LYS A 596 24.11 29.52 6.66
CA LYS A 596 24.27 28.53 5.58
C LYS A 596 24.36 27.13 6.15
N ARG A 597 25.18 26.93 7.18
CA ARG A 597 25.32 25.63 7.88
C ARG A 597 23.98 25.15 8.45
N ILE A 598 23.23 26.01 9.15
CA ILE A 598 21.90 25.66 9.67
C ILE A 598 20.95 25.25 8.55
N ARG A 599 20.94 25.97 7.42
CA ARG A 599 20.08 25.64 6.27
C ARG A 599 20.41 24.26 5.69
N GLU A 600 21.68 23.95 5.49
CA GLU A 600 22.12 22.67 4.95
C GLU A 600 21.83 21.52 5.93
N ILE A 601 22.04 21.71 7.25
CA ILE A 601 21.69 20.74 8.26
C ILE A 601 20.16 20.51 8.33
N SER A 602 19.37 21.54 8.08
CA SER A 602 17.91 21.41 8.03
C SER A 602 17.42 20.45 6.93
N LEU A 603 18.16 20.30 5.82
CA LEU A 603 17.87 19.30 4.78
C LEU A 603 18.12 17.88 5.29
N LEU A 604 19.09 17.69 6.17
CA LEU A 604 19.39 16.40 6.81
C LEU A 604 18.39 16.02 7.91
N ARG A 605 17.44 16.90 8.24
CA ARG A 605 16.43 16.71 9.30
C ARG A 605 17.05 16.30 10.64
N VAL A 606 18.19 16.91 11.02
CA VAL A 606 18.76 16.70 12.36
C VAL A 606 17.86 17.37 13.38
N PRO A 607 17.31 16.63 14.36
CA PRO A 607 16.26 17.18 15.23
C PRO A 607 16.78 18.25 16.21
N VAL A 608 18.03 18.16 16.66
CA VAL A 608 18.57 19.10 17.65
C VAL A 608 19.85 19.77 17.14
N LEU A 609 19.87 21.10 17.19
CA LEU A 609 21.06 21.91 16.96
C LEU A 609 21.53 22.51 18.28
N VAL A 610 22.81 22.39 18.55
CA VAL A 610 23.48 23.01 19.69
C VAL A 610 24.43 24.07 19.13
N ILE A 611 24.18 25.32 19.48
CA ILE A 611 24.98 26.46 19.05
C ILE A 611 25.86 26.90 20.23
N VAL A 612 27.14 27.08 19.99
CA VAL A 612 28.10 27.50 20.98
C VAL A 612 28.91 28.70 20.55
N GLY A 613 28.94 29.72 21.36
CA GLY A 613 29.67 30.96 21.18
C GLY A 613 30.44 31.39 22.43
N GLU A 614 30.72 32.68 22.56
CA GLU A 614 31.50 33.24 23.65
C GLU A 614 30.86 32.99 25.02
N LYS A 615 29.56 33.26 25.13
CA LYS A 615 28.83 33.08 26.38
C LYS A 615 28.77 31.61 26.79
N GLU A 616 28.43 30.73 25.88
CA GLU A 616 28.31 29.31 26.14
C GLU A 616 29.65 28.72 26.56
N ALA A 617 30.74 29.12 25.87
CA ALA A 617 32.09 28.65 26.21
C ALA A 617 32.56 29.16 27.58
N ALA A 618 32.24 30.41 27.94
CA ALA A 618 32.65 31.00 29.22
C ALA A 618 31.90 30.41 30.41
N GLU A 619 30.63 30.07 30.26
CA GLU A 619 29.74 29.65 31.34
C GLU A 619 29.45 28.13 31.31
N ASN A 620 30.09 27.35 30.43
CA ASN A 620 29.89 25.91 30.24
C ASN A 620 28.41 25.56 29.88
N LEU A 621 27.81 26.34 28.98
CA LEU A 621 26.44 26.24 28.56
C LEU A 621 26.34 25.80 27.10
N VAL A 622 25.13 25.49 26.68
CA VAL A 622 24.72 25.22 25.26
C VAL A 622 23.44 25.96 24.95
N SER A 623 23.39 26.60 23.80
CA SER A 623 22.18 27.20 23.20
C SER A 623 21.50 26.17 22.29
N VAL A 624 20.24 25.80 22.59
CA VAL A 624 19.58 24.62 22.01
C VAL A 624 18.45 25.05 21.11
N ARG A 625 18.41 24.45 19.91
CA ARG A 625 17.24 24.51 19.01
C ARG A 625 16.74 23.10 18.70
N HIS A 626 15.46 22.91 18.81
CA HIS A 626 14.79 21.66 18.47
C HIS A 626 13.78 21.92 17.34
N GLU A 627 13.98 21.26 16.21
CA GLU A 627 13.14 21.45 14.99
C GLU A 627 12.91 22.93 14.64
N GLY A 628 13.99 23.72 14.68
CA GLY A 628 13.96 25.14 14.38
C GLY A 628 13.48 26.05 15.51
N THR A 629 12.85 25.51 16.55
CA THR A 629 12.36 26.26 17.71
C THR A 629 13.47 26.44 18.75
N ASP A 630 13.67 27.68 19.21
CA ASP A 630 14.63 28.00 20.28
C ASP A 630 14.13 27.45 21.63
N LYS A 631 14.95 26.65 22.30
CA LYS A 631 14.70 26.04 23.60
C LYS A 631 15.50 26.72 24.75
N GLY A 632 16.19 27.80 24.38
CA GLY A 632 17.01 28.57 25.33
C GLY A 632 18.39 27.97 25.60
N THR A 633 19.04 28.52 26.59
CA THR A 633 20.40 28.12 27.05
C THR A 633 20.30 27.29 28.31
N MET A 634 21.11 26.23 28.40
CA MET A 634 21.15 25.32 29.52
C MET A 634 22.55 24.76 29.75
N THR A 635 22.78 24.09 30.87
CA THR A 635 24.06 23.40 31.13
C THR A 635 24.21 22.21 30.21
N VAL A 636 25.46 21.78 29.93
CA VAL A 636 25.74 20.59 29.14
C VAL A 636 25.13 19.35 29.77
N GLU A 637 25.19 19.25 31.11
CA GLU A 637 24.66 18.15 31.91
C GLU A 637 23.13 18.03 31.77
N ASP A 638 22.41 19.16 31.95
CA ASP A 638 20.93 19.18 31.78
C ASP A 638 20.52 18.82 30.38
N PHE A 639 21.25 19.31 29.38
CA PHE A 639 21.01 18.97 27.98
C PHE A 639 21.14 17.45 27.73
N ILE A 640 22.25 16.86 28.18
CA ILE A 640 22.48 15.41 28.05
C ILE A 640 21.38 14.62 28.75
N ALA A 641 20.97 15.03 29.94
CA ALA A 641 19.89 14.38 30.68
C ALA A 641 18.56 14.43 29.91
N ARG A 642 18.22 15.58 29.34
CA ARG A 642 17.01 15.72 28.50
C ARG A 642 17.02 14.81 27.25
N VAL A 643 18.14 14.80 26.51
CA VAL A 643 18.31 13.93 25.35
C VAL A 643 18.14 12.46 25.75
N LYS A 644 18.80 12.01 26.81
CA LYS A 644 18.70 10.63 27.30
C LYS A 644 17.26 10.24 27.68
N ASN A 645 16.55 11.14 28.36
CA ASN A 645 15.16 10.91 28.75
C ASN A 645 14.24 10.80 27.52
N ALA A 646 14.38 11.69 26.52
CA ALA A 646 13.63 11.65 25.27
C ALA A 646 13.91 10.36 24.49
N VAL A 647 15.17 9.93 24.41
CA VAL A 647 15.56 8.68 23.76
C VAL A 647 14.96 7.47 24.48
N LYS A 648 15.01 7.44 25.82
CA LYS A 648 14.53 6.31 26.63
C LYS A 648 13.01 6.14 26.57
N SER A 649 12.27 7.23 26.48
CA SER A 649 10.79 7.22 26.41
C SER A 649 10.24 6.87 25.04
N TYR A 650 11.08 6.76 24.00
CA TYR A 650 10.67 6.71 22.59
C TYR A 650 9.76 7.88 22.18
N GLY A 651 9.74 8.97 22.96
CA GLY A 651 8.90 10.13 22.74
C GLY A 651 9.46 11.11 21.72
N ASN A 652 8.58 12.01 21.26
CA ASN A 652 8.95 13.14 20.41
C ASN A 652 9.20 14.43 21.22
N GLU A 653 8.98 14.41 22.52
CA GLU A 653 9.17 15.57 23.39
C GLU A 653 10.63 15.68 23.83
N PHE A 654 11.17 16.90 23.59
CA PHE A 654 12.53 17.28 23.96
C PHE A 654 12.51 18.54 24.87
#